data_191fd2c8ee2ab760b8e7dd5bee8c35a8
#
_entry.id   191fd2c8ee2ab760b8e7dd5bee8c35a8
#
_cell.length_a   1.000
_cell.length_b   1.000
_cell.length_c   1.000
_cell.angle_alpha   90.00
_cell.angle_beta   90.00
_cell.angle_gamma   90.00
#
_symmetry.space_group_name_H-M   'P 1'
#
loop_
_entity.id
_entity.type
_entity.pdbx_description
1 polymer ?
#
loop_
_entity_poly.entity_id
_entity_poly.type
_entity_poly.pdbx_seq_one_letter_code
_entity_poly.pdbx_strand_id
1 'polypeptide(L)'
;MPFQYPNVYRDEAVVDEYHGQKVPDPYSWLEDPDSEKSQAFVNAQNQLTLPFLEECPVREVFKERMTELYDYPKYSCPFKRGKRYFHFYNTGLQNQSVLYVQENLKAEPKLFLDPNTFSDDGTVALQGYTFSEDGEYMAYGVSASGSDWVEIRFLRVDGAVALDDRLERVKFSCMAWTHDGKGLFYNSYPEQEGKSDGTETSTNLNQKLYYHVLGTPQSQDVLCAEFLEEPKWMSGAEVSDDGRYILLSIREGCDPVNRLWYCDLNTIQNGITGLLPWVKLVDNFDAEYEYVTNEGSVFTFKTNLDAPRYRLINIDFAQPSPSQWKELIPQHDKDVLEFATCTHSTSIFVCYLHDVKNVLKMFRLESGEELKTFPLDVGSIVGFTGRKKDSEIFYYFTSFLSPAIIYHCDLTKTPLQPHVFREVKVKGFDAADYQTSQVFYPSKDGTQIPMFIVHKKGIQLDGSHPAFLYGYGGFNISITPSYSVSRLMFVRHLGGVLAVANIRGGGEYGETWHKGGMLENKQNCFTDFQCAAEYLIKEGYTSPKKLTINGGSNGGLLVAACVNQRPDLFGCAVAQVGVMDMLKFHKFTIGHAWTTDFGCSENKEQFGCLIEYSPLHNIRIPEGNGVQYPAVLLLTGDHDDRVVPLHSLKYIATLQHVIGRWPGQSNPLFIYVDTKSGHGAGKPTSKVIQEVSDTYAFIARCLDLSWVD
;
A
#
# COMPACT_ATOMS: atom_id res chain seq x y z
N MET A 1 -17.88 -28.86 20.85
CA MET A 1 -17.33 -27.74 20.07
C MET A 1 -17.38 -26.49 20.94
N PRO A 2 -16.28 -25.79 21.14
CA PRO A 2 -16.24 -24.66 22.07
C PRO A 2 -17.00 -23.41 21.57
N PHE A 3 -17.29 -23.31 20.26
CA PHE A 3 -17.99 -22.18 19.69
C PHE A 3 -19.22 -22.62 18.90
N GLN A 4 -20.30 -21.87 19.04
CA GLN A 4 -21.48 -22.04 18.22
C GLN A 4 -21.44 -21.01 17.06
N TYR A 5 -20.97 -21.48 15.92
CA TYR A 5 -20.97 -20.64 14.73
C TYR A 5 -22.38 -20.44 14.20
N PRO A 6 -22.68 -19.26 13.61
CA PRO A 6 -23.98 -19.03 13.00
C PRO A 6 -24.33 -20.11 11.98
N ASN A 7 -25.60 -20.49 11.90
CA ASN A 7 -26.09 -21.38 10.86
C ASN A 7 -26.27 -20.55 9.57
N VAL A 8 -25.45 -20.82 8.57
CA VAL A 8 -25.38 -20.02 7.33
C VAL A 8 -25.94 -20.82 6.18
N TYR A 9 -26.86 -20.19 5.43
CA TYR A 9 -27.46 -20.79 4.24
C TYR A 9 -26.38 -21.11 3.18
N ARG A 10 -26.48 -22.33 2.63
CA ARG A 10 -25.64 -22.78 1.52
C ARG A 10 -26.52 -23.04 0.31
N ASP A 11 -26.25 -22.35 -0.79
CA ASP A 11 -26.95 -22.57 -2.06
C ASP A 11 -26.18 -23.62 -2.88
N GLU A 12 -26.54 -24.88 -2.69
CA GLU A 12 -25.87 -26.00 -3.36
C GLU A 12 -26.17 -26.04 -4.87
N ALA A 13 -27.12 -25.25 -5.35
CA ALA A 13 -27.43 -25.15 -6.78
C ALA A 13 -26.44 -24.25 -7.55
N VAL A 14 -25.70 -23.41 -6.86
CA VAL A 14 -24.71 -22.52 -7.50
C VAL A 14 -23.41 -23.29 -7.73
N VAL A 15 -23.15 -23.59 -8.99
CA VAL A 15 -21.95 -24.29 -9.43
C VAL A 15 -21.44 -23.59 -10.69
N ASP A 16 -20.22 -23.05 -10.60
CA ASP A 16 -19.54 -22.43 -11.71
C ASP A 16 -18.79 -23.48 -12.52
N GLU A 17 -18.56 -23.21 -13.81
CA GLU A 17 -17.81 -24.10 -14.67
C GLU A 17 -16.62 -23.36 -15.28
N TYR A 18 -15.42 -23.90 -15.07
CA TYR A 18 -14.18 -23.38 -15.62
C TYR A 18 -13.49 -24.45 -16.45
N HIS A 19 -13.47 -24.26 -17.76
CA HIS A 19 -12.75 -25.16 -18.69
C HIS A 19 -13.13 -26.65 -18.51
N GLY A 20 -14.42 -26.89 -18.28
CA GLY A 20 -14.96 -28.24 -18.06
C GLY A 20 -14.91 -28.73 -16.63
N GLN A 21 -14.29 -27.96 -15.69
CA GLN A 21 -14.29 -28.30 -14.28
C GLN A 21 -15.38 -27.53 -13.54
N LYS A 22 -16.20 -28.27 -12.78
CA LYS A 22 -17.27 -27.68 -11.96
C LYS A 22 -16.73 -27.29 -10.60
N VAL A 23 -17.03 -26.06 -10.17
CA VAL A 23 -16.60 -25.51 -8.89
C VAL A 23 -17.82 -24.95 -8.17
N PRO A 24 -18.26 -25.60 -7.06
CA PRO A 24 -19.36 -25.07 -6.26
C PRO A 24 -19.03 -23.72 -5.63
N ASP A 25 -20.02 -22.83 -5.56
CA ASP A 25 -19.91 -21.53 -4.91
C ASP A 25 -21.17 -21.28 -4.05
N PRO A 26 -21.35 -22.04 -2.97
CA PRO A 26 -22.59 -22.04 -2.21
C PRO A 26 -22.85 -20.77 -1.42
N TYR A 27 -21.87 -19.90 -1.26
CA TYR A 27 -21.98 -18.63 -0.56
C TYR A 27 -21.89 -17.42 -1.51
N SER A 28 -22.15 -17.61 -2.82
CA SER A 28 -22.14 -16.53 -3.79
C SER A 28 -23.10 -15.39 -3.44
N TRP A 29 -24.18 -15.68 -2.70
CA TRP A 29 -25.13 -14.66 -2.25
C TRP A 29 -24.50 -13.62 -1.31
N LEU A 30 -23.37 -13.93 -0.66
CA LEU A 30 -22.59 -12.96 0.13
C LEU A 30 -21.92 -11.89 -0.74
N GLU A 31 -21.90 -12.07 -2.06
CA GLU A 31 -21.37 -11.05 -2.99
C GLU A 31 -22.25 -9.82 -3.07
N ASP A 32 -23.52 -9.92 -2.68
CA ASP A 32 -24.44 -8.79 -2.58
C ASP A 32 -24.40 -8.20 -1.17
N PRO A 33 -23.70 -7.07 -0.93
CA PRO A 33 -23.59 -6.50 0.41
C PRO A 33 -24.89 -5.88 0.92
N ASP A 34 -25.84 -5.59 0.05
CA ASP A 34 -27.08 -4.88 0.40
C ASP A 34 -28.23 -5.80 0.75
N SER A 35 -28.10 -7.11 0.51
CA SER A 35 -29.15 -8.06 0.85
C SER A 35 -29.32 -8.18 2.37
N GLU A 36 -30.55 -8.42 2.80
CA GLU A 36 -30.86 -8.65 4.22
C GLU A 36 -30.07 -9.85 4.76
N LYS A 37 -29.91 -10.91 3.95
CA LYS A 37 -29.11 -12.09 4.33
C LYS A 37 -27.66 -11.77 4.60
N SER A 38 -27.03 -10.97 3.74
CA SER A 38 -25.63 -10.58 3.89
C SER A 38 -25.42 -9.72 5.13
N GLN A 39 -26.32 -8.75 5.36
CA GLN A 39 -26.28 -7.90 6.54
C GLN A 39 -26.50 -8.70 7.83
N ALA A 40 -27.44 -9.63 7.82
CA ALA A 40 -27.69 -10.52 8.95
C ALA A 40 -26.47 -11.42 9.23
N PHE A 41 -25.81 -11.91 8.18
CA PHE A 41 -24.58 -12.69 8.32
C PHE A 41 -23.49 -11.88 9.01
N VAL A 42 -23.22 -10.66 8.54
CA VAL A 42 -22.20 -9.77 9.12
C VAL A 42 -22.51 -9.49 10.59
N ASN A 43 -23.75 -9.16 10.93
CA ASN A 43 -24.15 -8.89 12.30
C ASN A 43 -23.96 -10.12 13.20
N ALA A 44 -24.37 -11.29 12.74
CA ALA A 44 -24.20 -12.54 13.51
C ALA A 44 -22.72 -12.87 13.75
N GLN A 45 -21.87 -12.66 12.75
CA GLN A 45 -20.43 -12.90 12.89
C GLN A 45 -19.79 -11.90 13.89
N ASN A 46 -20.13 -10.62 13.81
CA ASN A 46 -19.63 -9.62 14.75
C ASN A 46 -20.09 -9.89 16.18
N GLN A 47 -21.32 -10.37 16.36
CA GLN A 47 -21.86 -10.77 17.68
C GLN A 47 -21.13 -11.97 18.26
N LEU A 48 -20.56 -12.82 17.43
CA LEU A 48 -19.72 -13.93 17.89
C LEU A 48 -18.32 -13.44 18.26
N THR A 49 -17.73 -12.56 17.46
CA THR A 49 -16.34 -12.13 17.60
C THR A 49 -16.14 -11.13 18.75
N LEU A 50 -16.97 -10.09 18.85
CA LEU A 50 -16.78 -9.01 19.82
C LEU A 50 -16.76 -9.48 21.27
N PRO A 51 -17.72 -10.32 21.76
CA PRO A 51 -17.65 -10.79 23.13
C PRO A 51 -16.38 -11.57 23.44
N PHE A 52 -15.89 -12.36 22.48
CA PHE A 52 -14.64 -13.10 22.64
C PHE A 52 -13.45 -12.14 22.85
N LEU A 53 -13.38 -11.05 22.09
CA LEU A 53 -12.33 -10.04 22.23
C LEU A 53 -12.47 -9.27 23.55
N GLU A 54 -13.69 -8.88 23.90
CA GLU A 54 -13.98 -8.12 25.11
C GLU A 54 -13.66 -8.88 26.40
N GLU A 55 -13.76 -10.20 26.38
CA GLU A 55 -13.41 -11.05 27.52
C GLU A 55 -11.90 -11.20 27.73
N CYS A 56 -11.07 -10.75 26.80
CA CYS A 56 -9.62 -10.83 26.93
C CYS A 56 -9.09 -9.71 27.82
N PRO A 57 -8.46 -10.01 28.98
CA PRO A 57 -7.93 -8.96 29.87
C PRO A 57 -6.87 -8.09 29.24
N VAL A 58 -6.12 -8.61 28.26
CA VAL A 58 -5.05 -7.86 27.57
C VAL A 58 -5.62 -6.74 26.72
N ARG A 59 -6.86 -6.84 26.25
CA ARG A 59 -7.45 -5.86 25.32
C ARG A 59 -7.42 -4.44 25.86
N GLU A 60 -7.95 -4.21 27.07
CA GLU A 60 -8.00 -2.86 27.66
C GLU A 60 -6.62 -2.36 28.08
N VAL A 61 -5.79 -3.23 28.64
CA VAL A 61 -4.42 -2.88 29.03
C VAL A 61 -3.60 -2.51 27.78
N PHE A 62 -3.74 -3.27 26.71
CA PHE A 62 -3.08 -2.99 25.44
C PHE A 62 -3.55 -1.66 24.86
N LYS A 63 -4.85 -1.43 24.85
CA LYS A 63 -5.45 -0.19 24.31
C LYS A 63 -4.94 1.05 25.07
N GLU A 64 -4.92 0.97 26.38
CA GLU A 64 -4.45 2.06 27.24
C GLU A 64 -2.97 2.35 26.98
N ARG A 65 -2.14 1.32 26.94
CA ARG A 65 -0.70 1.47 26.69
C ARG A 65 -0.41 1.93 25.26
N MET A 66 -1.15 1.41 24.27
CA MET A 66 -1.05 1.84 22.88
C MET A 66 -1.38 3.33 22.76
N THR A 67 -2.43 3.79 23.43
CA THR A 67 -2.81 5.20 23.43
C THR A 67 -1.70 6.07 24.00
N GLU A 68 -1.08 5.67 25.11
CA GLU A 68 0.04 6.40 25.70
C GLU A 68 1.26 6.47 24.76
N LEU A 69 1.67 5.33 24.20
CA LEU A 69 2.87 5.22 23.36
C LEU A 69 2.67 5.82 21.97
N TYR A 70 1.44 5.82 21.46
CA TYR A 70 1.12 6.39 20.16
C TYR A 70 0.96 7.92 20.23
N ASP A 71 0.81 8.46 21.43
CA ASP A 71 0.64 9.89 21.66
C ASP A 71 1.99 10.63 21.64
N TYR A 72 2.59 10.67 20.46
CA TYR A 72 3.79 11.48 20.22
C TYR A 72 3.56 12.35 18.97
N PRO A 73 4.22 13.51 18.88
CA PRO A 73 4.03 14.39 17.74
C PRO A 73 4.58 13.76 16.45
N LYS A 74 3.78 13.80 15.40
CA LYS A 74 4.12 13.24 14.10
C LYS A 74 4.19 14.35 13.07
N TYR A 75 5.28 14.40 12.32
CA TYR A 75 5.55 15.43 11.32
C TYR A 75 5.88 14.80 9.98
N SER A 76 5.45 15.43 8.89
CA SER A 76 6.00 15.14 7.56
C SER A 76 7.24 16.01 7.29
N CYS A 77 7.98 15.69 6.22
CA CYS A 77 8.97 16.62 5.71
C CYS A 77 8.29 17.92 5.31
N PRO A 78 8.91 19.08 5.60
CA PRO A 78 8.47 20.34 4.99
C PRO A 78 8.61 20.29 3.47
N PHE A 79 7.71 20.97 2.77
CA PHE A 79 7.80 21.14 1.33
C PHE A 79 7.44 22.55 0.95
N LYS A 80 8.15 23.08 -0.06
CA LYS A 80 7.97 24.46 -0.49
C LYS A 80 7.04 24.53 -1.68
N ARG A 81 6.04 25.41 -1.64
CA ARG A 81 5.14 25.70 -2.74
C ARG A 81 4.95 27.21 -2.86
N GLY A 82 5.25 27.75 -4.05
CA GLY A 82 5.37 29.17 -4.18
C GLY A 82 6.46 29.70 -3.25
N LYS A 83 6.11 30.66 -2.42
CA LYS A 83 7.04 31.26 -1.45
C LYS A 83 6.87 30.73 -0.01
N ARG A 84 5.98 29.75 0.19
CA ARG A 84 5.63 29.23 1.53
C ARG A 84 6.07 27.80 1.70
N TYR A 85 6.25 27.43 2.98
CA TYR A 85 6.49 26.03 3.38
C TYR A 85 5.23 25.44 3.99
N PHE A 86 5.01 24.16 3.72
CA PHE A 86 3.90 23.38 4.24
C PHE A 86 4.43 22.12 4.91
N HIS A 87 3.73 21.64 5.92
CA HIS A 87 3.99 20.32 6.50
C HIS A 87 2.75 19.79 7.17
N PHE A 88 2.65 18.47 7.22
CA PHE A 88 1.62 17.80 8.01
C PHE A 88 2.10 17.61 9.43
N TYR A 89 1.18 17.79 10.37
CA TYR A 89 1.45 17.65 11.79
C TYR A 89 0.26 17.02 12.48
N ASN A 90 0.54 16.05 13.37
CA ASN A 90 -0.44 15.44 14.25
C ASN A 90 0.09 15.55 15.66
N THR A 91 -0.68 16.12 16.58
CA THR A 91 -0.27 16.30 17.97
C THR A 91 -0.02 14.97 18.69
N GLY A 92 -0.55 13.88 18.16
CA GLY A 92 -0.34 12.51 18.65
C GLY A 92 -1.54 11.62 18.41
N LEU A 93 -2.72 12.04 18.82
CA LEU A 93 -3.94 11.24 18.78
C LEU A 93 -5.05 11.82 17.90
N GLN A 94 -4.76 12.87 17.13
CA GLN A 94 -5.75 13.39 16.18
C GLN A 94 -6.10 12.31 15.16
N ASN A 95 -7.38 12.19 14.81
CA ASN A 95 -7.84 11.19 13.86
C ASN A 95 -7.22 11.34 12.48
N GLN A 96 -7.01 12.60 12.06
CA GLN A 96 -6.35 12.94 10.79
C GLN A 96 -5.23 13.95 11.05
N SER A 97 -4.15 13.84 10.31
CA SER A 97 -3.07 14.83 10.35
C SER A 97 -3.52 16.14 9.72
N VAL A 98 -2.97 17.24 10.19
CA VAL A 98 -3.37 18.60 9.83
C VAL A 98 -2.27 19.26 9.00
N LEU A 99 -2.65 19.96 7.95
CA LEU A 99 -1.71 20.69 7.10
C LEU A 99 -1.49 22.10 7.65
N TYR A 100 -0.21 22.44 7.90
CA TYR A 100 0.23 23.74 8.40
C TYR A 100 1.02 24.49 7.35
N VAL A 101 1.05 25.81 7.45
CA VAL A 101 1.78 26.71 6.55
C VAL A 101 2.70 27.62 7.33
N GLN A 102 3.88 27.90 6.75
CA GLN A 102 4.88 28.83 7.30
C GLN A 102 5.38 29.75 6.20
N GLU A 103 5.63 31.03 6.54
CA GLU A 103 6.27 31.96 5.60
C GLU A 103 7.75 31.60 5.35
N ASN A 104 8.41 31.03 6.35
CA ASN A 104 9.75 30.47 6.27
C ASN A 104 9.89 29.38 7.35
N LEU A 105 10.98 28.63 7.34
CA LEU A 105 11.18 27.50 8.26
C LEU A 105 11.30 27.88 9.73
N LYS A 106 11.58 29.15 10.04
CA LYS A 106 11.69 29.68 11.41
C LYS A 106 10.43 30.35 11.89
N ALA A 107 9.49 30.65 11.00
CA ALA A 107 8.23 31.29 11.34
C ALA A 107 7.32 30.33 12.11
N GLU A 108 6.43 30.89 12.92
CA GLU A 108 5.41 30.12 13.63
C GLU A 108 4.47 29.44 12.62
N PRO A 109 4.30 28.10 12.69
CA PRO A 109 3.34 27.41 11.82
C PRO A 109 1.92 27.86 12.10
N LYS A 110 1.15 28.04 11.02
CA LYS A 110 -0.28 28.37 11.10
C LYS A 110 -1.11 27.26 10.50
N LEU A 111 -2.27 26.98 11.09
CA LEU A 111 -3.21 26.01 10.56
C LEU A 111 -3.64 26.46 9.15
N PHE A 112 -3.57 25.52 8.19
CA PHE A 112 -3.95 25.78 6.81
C PHE A 112 -5.17 24.97 6.39
N LEU A 113 -5.11 23.64 6.55
CA LEU A 113 -6.23 22.76 6.21
C LEU A 113 -6.31 21.64 7.26
N ASP A 114 -7.47 21.54 7.91
CA ASP A 114 -7.72 20.55 8.96
C ASP A 114 -8.74 19.51 8.52
N PRO A 115 -8.29 18.31 8.09
CA PRO A 115 -9.20 17.24 7.71
C PRO A 115 -10.10 16.73 8.84
N ASN A 116 -9.76 16.99 10.11
CA ASN A 116 -10.62 16.63 11.24
C ASN A 116 -11.95 17.38 11.21
N THR A 117 -12.02 18.51 10.50
CA THR A 117 -13.27 19.29 10.33
C THR A 117 -14.17 18.73 9.23
N PHE A 118 -13.72 17.74 8.45
CA PHE A 118 -14.50 17.19 7.34
C PHE A 118 -15.65 16.28 7.81
N SER A 119 -15.55 15.73 9.01
CA SER A 119 -16.58 14.88 9.61
C SER A 119 -16.50 14.94 11.15
N ASP A 120 -17.58 14.51 11.81
CA ASP A 120 -17.63 14.48 13.28
C ASP A 120 -16.81 13.33 13.88
N ASP A 121 -16.65 12.23 13.15
CA ASP A 121 -16.01 10.99 13.62
C ASP A 121 -14.61 10.75 13.04
N GLY A 122 -14.10 11.65 12.20
CA GLY A 122 -12.78 11.52 11.59
C GLY A 122 -12.69 10.51 10.44
N THR A 123 -13.82 10.00 9.96
CA THR A 123 -13.83 8.99 8.88
C THR A 123 -13.71 9.58 7.47
N VAL A 124 -13.75 10.90 7.35
CA VAL A 124 -13.48 11.59 6.08
C VAL A 124 -12.04 12.08 6.10
N ALA A 125 -11.29 11.74 5.06
CA ALA A 125 -9.85 11.96 5.03
C ALA A 125 -9.43 12.74 3.78
N LEU A 126 -8.29 13.41 3.89
CA LEU A 126 -7.56 13.97 2.76
C LEU A 126 -6.87 12.83 2.01
N GLN A 127 -7.12 12.72 0.72
CA GLN A 127 -6.50 11.71 -0.14
C GLN A 127 -5.97 12.34 -1.42
N GLY A 128 -4.68 12.66 -1.43
CA GLY A 128 -4.03 13.36 -2.52
C GLY A 128 -4.23 14.87 -2.47
N TYR A 129 -3.22 15.58 -2.92
CA TYR A 129 -3.25 17.03 -3.03
C TYR A 129 -2.20 17.49 -4.02
N THR A 130 -2.42 18.67 -4.61
CA THR A 130 -1.45 19.29 -5.52
C THR A 130 -1.63 20.80 -5.53
N PHE A 131 -0.53 21.53 -5.56
CA PHE A 131 -0.53 22.99 -5.64
C PHE A 131 -0.29 23.43 -7.09
N SER A 132 -0.88 24.55 -7.49
CA SER A 132 -0.53 25.19 -8.74
C SER A 132 0.95 25.61 -8.72
N GLU A 133 1.56 25.78 -9.89
CA GLU A 133 3.00 26.04 -10.01
C GLU A 133 3.43 27.30 -9.24
N ASP A 134 2.60 28.33 -9.25
CA ASP A 134 2.84 29.58 -8.52
C ASP A 134 2.52 29.49 -7.01
N GLY A 135 1.93 28.37 -6.57
CA GLY A 135 1.52 28.17 -5.17
C GLY A 135 0.26 28.91 -4.76
N GLU A 136 -0.49 29.47 -5.70
CA GLU A 136 -1.69 30.26 -5.39
C GLU A 136 -2.93 29.45 -5.14
N TYR A 137 -3.01 28.23 -5.72
CA TYR A 137 -4.14 27.34 -5.62
C TYR A 137 -3.72 25.94 -5.17
N MET A 138 -4.61 25.27 -4.47
CA MET A 138 -4.46 23.88 -4.07
C MET A 138 -5.70 23.09 -4.48
N ALA A 139 -5.48 21.96 -5.17
CA ALA A 139 -6.50 20.94 -5.37
C ALA A 139 -6.24 19.80 -4.40
N TYR A 140 -7.29 19.25 -3.82
CA TYR A 140 -7.14 18.14 -2.86
C TYR A 140 -8.30 17.18 -2.95
N GLY A 141 -8.01 15.89 -2.73
CA GLY A 141 -9.00 14.83 -2.72
C GLY A 141 -9.56 14.60 -1.34
N VAL A 142 -10.86 14.37 -1.27
CA VAL A 142 -11.57 14.03 -0.03
C VAL A 142 -12.22 12.67 -0.21
N SER A 143 -11.91 11.75 0.71
CA SER A 143 -12.40 10.37 0.69
C SER A 143 -13.20 10.09 1.94
N ALA A 144 -14.35 9.44 1.79
CA ALA A 144 -15.24 9.11 2.89
C ALA A 144 -15.16 7.61 3.23
N SER A 145 -15.10 7.30 4.53
CA SER A 145 -15.21 5.95 5.07
C SER A 145 -14.16 4.96 4.55
N GLY A 146 -13.03 5.46 4.06
CA GLY A 146 -11.94 4.65 3.54
C GLY A 146 -12.12 4.14 2.12
N SER A 147 -13.16 4.58 1.41
CA SER A 147 -13.38 4.25 -0.01
C SER A 147 -12.27 4.82 -0.90
N ASP A 148 -12.02 4.17 -2.03
CA ASP A 148 -11.13 4.70 -3.07
C ASP A 148 -11.76 5.84 -3.88
N TRP A 149 -13.09 6.03 -3.80
CA TRP A 149 -13.74 7.19 -4.42
C TRP A 149 -13.30 8.49 -3.75
N VAL A 150 -13.07 9.50 -4.56
CA VAL A 150 -12.56 10.81 -4.14
C VAL A 150 -13.42 11.91 -4.76
N GLU A 151 -13.65 12.95 -4.00
CA GLU A 151 -14.14 14.23 -4.53
C GLU A 151 -12.97 15.22 -4.53
N ILE A 152 -12.67 15.83 -5.66
CA ILE A 152 -11.60 16.85 -5.73
C ILE A 152 -12.22 18.20 -5.40
N ARG A 153 -11.62 18.89 -4.42
CA ARG A 153 -11.96 20.24 -3.98
C ARG A 153 -10.80 21.18 -4.21
N PHE A 154 -11.09 22.46 -4.19
CA PHE A 154 -10.11 23.50 -4.48
C PHE A 154 -10.15 24.57 -3.43
N LEU A 155 -8.99 25.20 -3.18
CA LEU A 155 -8.91 26.40 -2.35
C LEU A 155 -7.86 27.35 -2.91
N ARG A 156 -8.03 28.64 -2.60
CA ARG A 156 -7.01 29.66 -2.81
C ARG A 156 -6.10 29.66 -1.58
N VAL A 157 -4.79 29.56 -1.80
CA VAL A 157 -3.81 29.41 -0.72
C VAL A 157 -3.75 30.63 0.18
N ASP A 158 -3.76 31.83 -0.41
CA ASP A 158 -3.80 33.05 0.40
C ASP A 158 -5.14 33.14 1.15
N GLY A 159 -5.07 33.10 2.47
CA GLY A 159 -6.23 33.07 3.35
C GLY A 159 -6.93 31.71 3.44
N ALA A 160 -6.44 30.68 2.77
CA ALA A 160 -7.03 29.33 2.76
C ALA A 160 -8.54 29.36 2.41
N VAL A 161 -8.91 30.06 1.35
CA VAL A 161 -10.30 30.31 0.97
C VAL A 161 -10.81 29.18 0.08
N ALA A 162 -11.84 28.47 0.54
CA ALA A 162 -12.48 27.41 -0.24
C ALA A 162 -13.15 27.99 -1.50
N LEU A 163 -12.99 27.28 -2.62
CA LEU A 163 -13.64 27.58 -3.88
C LEU A 163 -14.84 26.64 -4.07
N ASP A 164 -15.74 27.02 -4.98
CA ASP A 164 -16.97 26.26 -5.22
C ASP A 164 -16.76 25.03 -6.11
N ASP A 165 -15.63 24.96 -6.80
CA ASP A 165 -15.32 23.86 -7.72
C ASP A 165 -15.33 22.51 -7.00
N ARG A 166 -15.97 21.52 -7.62
CA ARG A 166 -16.02 20.14 -7.13
C ARG A 166 -16.00 19.17 -8.29
N LEU A 167 -15.14 18.15 -8.20
CA LEU A 167 -15.02 17.12 -9.20
C LEU A 167 -15.41 15.79 -8.59
N GLU A 168 -16.39 15.13 -9.16
CA GLU A 168 -16.94 13.88 -8.66
C GLU A 168 -16.61 12.69 -9.59
N ARG A 169 -16.89 11.48 -9.14
CA ARG A 169 -16.60 10.21 -9.83
C ARG A 169 -15.12 10.05 -10.14
N VAL A 170 -14.30 10.46 -9.17
CA VAL A 170 -12.85 10.42 -9.26
C VAL A 170 -12.35 9.21 -8.48
N LYS A 171 -11.49 8.41 -9.11
CA LYS A 171 -10.90 7.22 -8.50
C LYS A 171 -9.62 6.88 -9.25
N PHE A 172 -8.54 6.61 -8.51
CA PHE A 172 -7.22 6.33 -9.07
C PHE A 172 -6.74 7.42 -10.05
N SER A 173 -6.92 8.66 -9.66
CA SER A 173 -6.72 9.82 -10.52
C SER A 173 -5.36 10.48 -10.31
N CYS A 174 -4.82 11.04 -11.40
CA CYS A 174 -3.81 12.09 -11.30
C CYS A 174 -4.45 13.41 -10.90
N MET A 175 -3.63 14.38 -10.50
CA MET A 175 -3.98 15.79 -10.35
C MET A 175 -2.79 16.60 -10.83
N ALA A 176 -2.89 17.20 -12.01
CA ALA A 176 -1.78 17.91 -12.65
C ALA A 176 -2.21 19.30 -13.14
N TRP A 177 -1.69 20.33 -12.50
CA TRP A 177 -1.95 21.72 -12.89
C TRP A 177 -1.19 22.08 -14.16
N THR A 178 -1.83 22.84 -15.07
CA THR A 178 -1.08 23.58 -16.08
C THR A 178 -0.33 24.74 -15.40
N HIS A 179 0.86 25.08 -15.92
CA HIS A 179 1.71 26.10 -15.30
C HIS A 179 1.12 27.50 -15.35
N ASP A 180 0.16 27.76 -16.23
CA ASP A 180 -0.58 29.03 -16.27
C ASP A 180 -1.60 29.17 -15.11
N GLY A 181 -1.77 28.11 -14.29
CA GLY A 181 -2.69 28.13 -13.16
C GLY A 181 -4.16 28.12 -13.54
N LYS A 182 -4.51 27.96 -14.82
CA LYS A 182 -5.90 28.02 -15.29
C LYS A 182 -6.70 26.79 -14.97
N GLY A 183 -6.07 25.64 -14.87
CA GLY A 183 -6.79 24.40 -14.67
C GLY A 183 -5.95 23.19 -14.35
N LEU A 184 -6.62 22.07 -14.22
CA LEU A 184 -6.12 20.82 -13.67
C LEU A 184 -6.52 19.63 -14.52
N PHE A 185 -5.58 18.75 -14.85
CA PHE A 185 -5.88 17.44 -15.42
C PHE A 185 -6.22 16.45 -14.30
N TYR A 186 -7.27 15.67 -14.52
CA TYR A 186 -7.69 14.62 -13.57
C TYR A 186 -8.40 13.49 -14.32
N ASN A 187 -8.61 12.37 -13.65
CA ASN A 187 -9.31 11.22 -14.20
C ASN A 187 -10.69 11.06 -13.56
N SER A 188 -11.67 10.68 -14.36
CA SER A 188 -13.02 10.39 -13.89
C SER A 188 -13.54 9.15 -14.58
N TYR A 189 -14.42 8.43 -13.87
CA TYR A 189 -15.18 7.31 -14.41
C TYR A 189 -16.55 7.77 -14.84
N PRO A 190 -17.16 7.10 -15.85
CA PRO A 190 -18.54 7.40 -16.23
C PRO A 190 -19.50 7.06 -15.10
N GLU A 191 -20.70 7.64 -15.13
CA GLU A 191 -21.77 7.25 -14.22
C GLU A 191 -22.06 5.76 -14.36
N GLN A 192 -22.25 5.10 -13.22
CA GLN A 192 -22.62 3.69 -13.17
C GLN A 192 -24.02 3.53 -12.56
N GLU A 193 -24.67 2.44 -12.89
CA GLU A 193 -25.93 2.10 -12.25
C GLU A 193 -25.67 1.72 -10.79
N GLY A 194 -26.53 2.20 -9.89
CA GLY A 194 -26.44 1.90 -8.47
C GLY A 194 -25.50 2.85 -7.71
N LYS A 195 -25.02 2.38 -6.58
CA LYS A 195 -24.19 3.18 -5.67
C LYS A 195 -22.74 3.32 -6.16
N SER A 196 -22.11 4.42 -5.77
CA SER A 196 -20.67 4.67 -5.89
C SER A 196 -20.15 5.32 -4.61
N ASP A 197 -20.47 4.73 -3.46
CA ASP A 197 -20.09 5.20 -2.12
C ASP A 197 -18.99 4.36 -1.45
N GLY A 198 -18.49 3.32 -2.14
CA GLY A 198 -17.49 2.41 -1.61
C GLY A 198 -18.05 1.11 -1.05
N THR A 199 -19.37 0.95 -0.99
CA THR A 199 -20.01 -0.30 -0.53
C THR A 199 -20.41 -1.21 -1.69
N GLU A 200 -20.32 -0.74 -2.91
CA GLU A 200 -20.67 -1.49 -4.12
C GLU A 200 -19.55 -2.41 -4.58
N THR A 201 -19.91 -3.33 -5.49
CA THR A 201 -18.97 -4.28 -6.10
C THR A 201 -18.80 -4.08 -7.60
N SER A 202 -19.43 -3.06 -8.16
CA SER A 202 -19.45 -2.76 -9.60
C SER A 202 -18.03 -2.53 -10.14
N THR A 203 -17.74 -3.13 -11.30
CA THR A 203 -16.43 -3.05 -11.95
C THR A 203 -16.10 -1.63 -12.40
N ASN A 204 -14.88 -1.19 -12.15
CA ASN A 204 -14.40 0.14 -12.56
C ASN A 204 -13.75 0.03 -13.95
N LEU A 205 -14.45 0.56 -14.97
CA LEU A 205 -14.04 0.52 -16.37
C LEU A 205 -14.21 1.89 -17.02
N ASN A 206 -13.47 2.12 -18.11
CA ASN A 206 -13.58 3.32 -18.95
C ASN A 206 -13.16 4.62 -18.25
N GLN A 207 -12.08 4.57 -17.49
CA GLN A 207 -11.49 5.80 -16.92
C GLN A 207 -11.06 6.73 -18.06
N LYS A 208 -11.36 8.02 -17.91
CA LYS A 208 -11.04 9.04 -18.91
C LYS A 208 -10.26 10.18 -18.29
N LEU A 209 -9.47 10.88 -19.10
CA LEU A 209 -8.73 12.07 -18.70
C LEU A 209 -9.48 13.32 -19.08
N TYR A 210 -9.71 14.20 -18.10
CA TYR A 210 -10.37 15.50 -18.29
C TYR A 210 -9.45 16.65 -17.87
N TYR A 211 -9.73 17.82 -18.41
CA TYR A 211 -9.14 19.08 -17.98
C TYR A 211 -10.24 19.96 -17.39
N HIS A 212 -10.08 20.35 -16.13
CA HIS A 212 -11.00 21.23 -15.43
C HIS A 212 -10.45 22.65 -15.43
N VAL A 213 -11.22 23.62 -15.94
CA VAL A 213 -10.90 25.03 -15.87
C VAL A 213 -11.44 25.58 -14.53
N LEU A 214 -10.53 26.15 -13.74
CA LEU A 214 -10.89 26.70 -12.43
C LEU A 214 -11.99 27.75 -12.54
N GLY A 215 -13.00 27.65 -11.68
CA GLY A 215 -14.15 28.55 -11.69
C GLY A 215 -15.29 28.12 -12.59
N THR A 216 -15.21 26.96 -13.21
CA THR A 216 -16.30 26.42 -14.05
C THR A 216 -16.89 25.16 -13.41
N PRO A 217 -18.15 24.81 -13.75
CA PRO A 217 -18.73 23.56 -13.26
C PRO A 217 -18.11 22.35 -13.96
N GLN A 218 -18.13 21.20 -13.31
CA GLN A 218 -17.57 19.95 -13.85
C GLN A 218 -18.19 19.55 -15.19
N SER A 219 -19.46 19.89 -15.43
CA SER A 219 -20.15 19.61 -16.68
C SER A 219 -19.50 20.25 -17.91
N GLN A 220 -18.68 21.28 -17.71
CA GLN A 220 -17.93 21.97 -18.78
C GLN A 220 -16.50 21.44 -18.93
N ASP A 221 -16.11 20.43 -18.18
CA ASP A 221 -14.75 19.88 -18.25
C ASP A 221 -14.48 19.26 -19.61
N VAL A 222 -13.25 19.41 -20.06
CA VAL A 222 -12.82 19.03 -21.40
C VAL A 222 -12.27 17.62 -21.40
N LEU A 223 -12.83 16.75 -22.25
CA LEU A 223 -12.30 15.40 -22.46
C LEU A 223 -11.00 15.49 -23.25
N CYS A 224 -9.91 15.01 -22.66
CA CYS A 224 -8.55 15.10 -23.25
C CYS A 224 -8.01 13.76 -23.73
N ALA A 225 -8.44 12.65 -23.13
CA ALA A 225 -8.06 11.30 -23.56
C ALA A 225 -9.13 10.28 -23.15
N GLU A 226 -9.40 9.32 -24.03
CA GLU A 226 -10.27 8.19 -23.75
C GLU A 226 -9.82 6.96 -24.55
N PHE A 227 -10.20 5.77 -24.09
CA PHE A 227 -9.77 4.50 -24.67
C PHE A 227 -10.99 3.60 -24.87
N LEU A 228 -11.81 3.92 -25.87
CA LEU A 228 -13.13 3.27 -26.08
C LEU A 228 -13.03 1.76 -26.34
N GLU A 229 -11.96 1.31 -26.99
CA GLU A 229 -11.75 -0.11 -27.31
C GLU A 229 -11.00 -0.86 -26.19
N GLU A 230 -10.53 -0.13 -25.15
CA GLU A 230 -9.71 -0.68 -24.07
C GLU A 230 -10.26 -0.24 -22.71
N PRO A 231 -11.39 -0.82 -22.27
CA PRO A 231 -12.09 -0.35 -21.07
C PRO A 231 -11.32 -0.51 -19.77
N LYS A 232 -10.30 -1.36 -19.74
CA LYS A 232 -9.47 -1.61 -18.56
C LYS A 232 -8.28 -0.66 -18.44
N TRP A 233 -7.98 0.09 -19.48
CA TRP A 233 -6.86 1.02 -19.44
C TRP A 233 -7.13 2.14 -18.44
N MET A 234 -6.08 2.49 -17.72
CA MET A 234 -6.05 3.62 -16.81
C MET A 234 -4.91 4.54 -17.23
N SER A 235 -5.07 5.82 -17.01
CA SER A 235 -4.04 6.79 -17.38
C SER A 235 -3.79 7.77 -16.25
N GLY A 236 -2.63 8.43 -16.31
CA GLY A 236 -2.28 9.53 -15.44
C GLY A 236 -1.47 10.55 -16.20
N ALA A 237 -1.84 11.82 -16.07
CA ALA A 237 -1.15 12.93 -16.69
C ALA A 237 -0.16 13.57 -15.71
N GLU A 238 0.96 14.06 -16.26
CA GLU A 238 1.98 14.82 -15.55
C GLU A 238 2.46 15.95 -16.43
N VAL A 239 2.53 17.15 -15.89
CA VAL A 239 3.06 18.32 -16.64
C VAL A 239 4.55 18.40 -16.37
N SER A 240 5.35 18.59 -17.44
CA SER A 240 6.79 18.68 -17.33
C SER A 240 7.24 19.88 -16.47
N ASP A 241 8.44 19.80 -15.93
CA ASP A 241 9.00 20.82 -15.03
C ASP A 241 8.97 22.24 -15.63
N ASP A 242 9.12 22.34 -16.95
CA ASP A 242 9.05 23.62 -17.67
C ASP A 242 7.63 24.03 -18.08
N GLY A 243 6.62 23.21 -17.81
CA GLY A 243 5.23 23.49 -18.13
C GLY A 243 4.86 23.30 -19.60
N ARG A 244 5.80 22.96 -20.46
CA ARG A 244 5.59 22.89 -21.91
C ARG A 244 4.89 21.61 -22.36
N TYR A 245 5.19 20.49 -21.72
CA TYR A 245 4.70 19.17 -22.15
C TYR A 245 3.75 18.59 -21.12
N ILE A 246 2.76 17.87 -21.61
CA ILE A 246 1.98 16.95 -20.79
C ILE A 246 2.34 15.51 -21.18
N LEU A 247 2.72 14.71 -20.19
CA LEU A 247 3.02 13.30 -20.36
C LEU A 247 1.83 12.48 -19.90
N LEU A 248 1.50 11.44 -20.64
CA LEU A 248 0.41 10.53 -20.30
C LEU A 248 0.97 9.12 -20.16
N SER A 249 0.93 8.60 -18.93
CA SER A 249 1.26 7.20 -18.64
C SER A 249 -0.02 6.38 -18.71
N ILE A 250 -0.01 5.33 -19.52
CA ILE A 250 -1.16 4.44 -19.71
C ILE A 250 -0.80 3.07 -19.19
N ARG A 251 -1.67 2.51 -18.35
CA ARG A 251 -1.48 1.19 -17.74
C ARG A 251 -2.70 0.31 -17.97
N GLU A 252 -2.44 -0.98 -18.18
CA GLU A 252 -3.41 -2.05 -18.05
C GLU A 252 -2.86 -3.05 -17.04
N GLY A 253 -3.53 -3.16 -15.89
CA GLY A 253 -3.03 -4.00 -14.80
C GLY A 253 -2.05 -3.30 -13.89
N CYS A 254 -1.38 -4.09 -13.05
CA CYS A 254 -0.49 -3.62 -11.99
C CYS A 254 0.99 -3.93 -12.22
N ASP A 255 1.34 -4.49 -13.38
CA ASP A 255 2.74 -4.71 -13.71
C ASP A 255 3.49 -3.38 -13.86
N PRO A 256 4.79 -3.36 -13.54
CA PRO A 256 5.59 -2.16 -13.73
C PRO A 256 5.94 -1.94 -15.21
N VAL A 257 4.92 -1.65 -15.99
CA VAL A 257 4.98 -1.37 -17.43
C VAL A 257 3.95 -0.31 -17.77
N ASN A 258 4.25 0.55 -18.73
CA ASN A 258 3.29 1.56 -19.21
C ASN A 258 3.59 1.98 -20.64
N ARG A 259 2.52 2.43 -21.33
CA ARG A 259 2.69 3.24 -22.54
C ARG A 259 3.01 4.66 -22.10
N LEU A 260 3.72 5.39 -22.94
CA LEU A 260 4.08 6.78 -22.68
C LEU A 260 3.76 7.63 -23.90
N TRP A 261 2.76 8.48 -23.76
CA TRP A 261 2.38 9.45 -24.77
C TRP A 261 2.69 10.86 -24.27
N TYR A 262 2.84 11.83 -25.17
CA TYR A 262 3.01 13.21 -24.76
C TYR A 262 2.32 14.16 -25.74
N CYS A 263 2.07 15.38 -25.27
CA CYS A 263 1.60 16.49 -26.07
C CYS A 263 2.44 17.72 -25.74
N ASP A 264 2.93 18.40 -26.76
CA ASP A 264 3.61 19.69 -26.61
C ASP A 264 2.52 20.77 -26.56
N LEU A 265 2.30 21.34 -25.38
CA LEU A 265 1.25 22.35 -25.18
C LEU A 265 1.49 23.64 -26.00
N ASN A 266 2.72 23.92 -26.42
CA ASN A 266 3.02 25.06 -27.30
C ASN A 266 2.44 24.87 -28.71
N THR A 267 2.08 23.65 -29.10
CA THR A 267 1.47 23.37 -30.40
C THR A 267 -0.07 23.51 -30.36
N ILE A 268 -0.64 23.68 -29.19
CA ILE A 268 -2.09 23.80 -29.00
C ILE A 268 -2.49 25.26 -29.21
N GLN A 269 -3.31 25.50 -30.24
CA GLN A 269 -3.87 26.84 -30.50
C GLN A 269 -5.21 26.96 -29.75
N ASN A 270 -5.48 28.14 -29.19
CA ASN A 270 -6.73 28.46 -28.48
C ASN A 270 -6.96 27.69 -27.19
N GLY A 271 -5.92 27.13 -26.57
CA GLY A 271 -6.03 26.43 -25.29
C GLY A 271 -6.51 24.99 -25.42
N ILE A 272 -6.78 24.36 -24.28
CA ILE A 272 -7.22 22.97 -24.19
C ILE A 272 -8.73 22.93 -24.37
N THR A 273 -9.20 22.45 -25.54
CA THR A 273 -10.60 22.51 -25.94
C THR A 273 -11.19 21.16 -26.35
N GLY A 274 -10.43 20.09 -26.32
CA GLY A 274 -10.86 18.76 -26.73
C GLY A 274 -9.76 17.72 -26.56
N LEU A 275 -9.94 16.59 -27.23
CA LEU A 275 -8.91 15.54 -27.25
C LEU A 275 -7.58 16.14 -27.70
N LEU A 276 -6.52 15.84 -26.93
CA LEU A 276 -5.21 16.35 -27.24
C LEU A 276 -4.56 15.55 -28.38
N PRO A 277 -3.68 16.19 -29.19
CA PRO A 277 -2.96 15.51 -30.28
C PRO A 277 -1.76 14.73 -29.70
N TRP A 278 -2.05 13.59 -29.12
CA TRP A 278 -1.05 12.76 -28.45
C TRP A 278 0.00 12.21 -29.43
N VAL A 279 1.27 12.38 -29.10
CA VAL A 279 2.39 11.69 -29.73
C VAL A 279 2.64 10.41 -28.93
N LYS A 280 2.54 9.28 -29.60
CA LYS A 280 2.69 7.96 -28.99
C LYS A 280 4.17 7.56 -29.00
N LEU A 281 4.94 8.06 -28.04
CA LEU A 281 6.39 7.83 -27.96
C LEU A 281 6.68 6.36 -27.69
N VAL A 282 6.01 5.78 -26.71
CA VAL A 282 6.06 4.35 -26.40
C VAL A 282 4.62 3.86 -26.42
N ASP A 283 4.31 2.94 -27.33
CA ASP A 283 2.95 2.45 -27.54
C ASP A 283 2.86 0.93 -27.36
N ASN A 284 3.48 0.42 -26.31
CA ASN A 284 3.46 -0.98 -25.89
C ASN A 284 3.60 -1.04 -24.35
N PHE A 285 3.44 -2.24 -23.80
CA PHE A 285 3.60 -2.52 -22.38
C PHE A 285 4.85 -3.34 -22.08
N ASP A 286 5.97 -3.04 -22.75
CA ASP A 286 7.20 -3.82 -22.60
C ASP A 286 8.01 -3.42 -21.37
N ALA A 287 7.92 -2.15 -20.95
CA ALA A 287 8.69 -1.62 -19.82
C ALA A 287 7.96 -0.46 -19.14
N GLU A 288 8.48 -0.06 -17.99
CA GLU A 288 8.03 1.14 -17.26
C GLU A 288 8.89 2.34 -17.65
N TYR A 289 8.25 3.49 -17.79
CA TYR A 289 8.90 4.79 -18.03
C TYR A 289 8.30 5.78 -17.05
N GLU A 290 9.08 6.20 -16.07
CA GLU A 290 8.66 7.15 -15.04
C GLU A 290 9.45 8.45 -15.21
N TYR A 291 8.73 9.56 -15.41
CA TYR A 291 9.33 10.87 -15.62
C TYR A 291 10.13 11.32 -14.39
N VAL A 292 11.35 11.77 -14.61
CA VAL A 292 12.20 12.37 -13.58
C VAL A 292 12.32 13.88 -13.79
N THR A 293 12.75 14.31 -14.96
CA THR A 293 12.90 15.73 -15.32
C THR A 293 13.08 15.87 -16.83
N ASN A 294 13.14 17.11 -17.30
CA ASN A 294 13.53 17.40 -18.67
C ASN A 294 14.34 18.70 -18.76
N GLU A 295 15.18 18.75 -19.78
CA GLU A 295 15.87 19.95 -20.25
C GLU A 295 15.46 20.14 -21.72
N GLY A 296 14.53 21.06 -21.96
CA GLY A 296 13.93 21.20 -23.28
C GLY A 296 13.28 19.91 -23.75
N SER A 297 13.68 19.43 -24.94
CA SER A 297 13.15 18.18 -25.50
C SER A 297 13.82 16.92 -24.96
N VAL A 298 14.86 17.04 -24.15
CA VAL A 298 15.56 15.89 -23.57
C VAL A 298 14.95 15.54 -22.23
N PHE A 299 14.34 14.34 -22.16
CA PHE A 299 13.62 13.86 -20.99
C PHE A 299 14.41 12.73 -20.32
N THR A 300 14.46 12.78 -19.00
CA THR A 300 15.06 11.73 -18.18
C THR A 300 13.96 10.87 -17.57
N PHE A 301 14.07 9.54 -17.75
CA PHE A 301 13.12 8.57 -17.23
C PHE A 301 13.83 7.51 -16.41
N LYS A 302 13.15 7.07 -15.35
CA LYS A 302 13.48 5.83 -14.67
C LYS A 302 12.78 4.70 -15.43
N THR A 303 13.51 3.65 -15.77
CA THR A 303 12.97 2.54 -16.56
C THR A 303 13.55 1.19 -16.14
N ASN A 304 12.77 0.15 -16.36
CA ASN A 304 13.24 -1.23 -16.22
C ASN A 304 13.53 -1.87 -17.58
N LEU A 305 13.55 -1.09 -18.65
CA LEU A 305 13.91 -1.57 -20.00
C LEU A 305 15.34 -2.11 -19.98
N ASP A 306 15.49 -3.43 -20.24
CA ASP A 306 16.77 -4.13 -20.17
C ASP A 306 17.51 -3.94 -18.84
N ALA A 307 16.78 -3.66 -17.77
CA ALA A 307 17.32 -3.35 -16.45
C ALA A 307 16.32 -3.76 -15.35
N PRO A 308 16.30 -5.04 -14.93
CA PRO A 308 15.34 -5.50 -13.92
C PRO A 308 15.49 -4.81 -12.54
N ARG A 309 16.62 -4.17 -12.26
CA ARG A 309 16.83 -3.37 -11.04
C ARG A 309 16.75 -1.87 -11.30
N TYR A 310 16.27 -1.47 -12.47
CA TYR A 310 16.02 -0.10 -12.92
C TYR A 310 17.30 0.70 -13.19
N ARG A 311 17.16 1.65 -14.10
CA ARG A 311 18.22 2.60 -14.52
C ARG A 311 17.57 3.92 -14.95
N LEU A 312 18.37 4.95 -15.16
CA LEU A 312 17.92 6.21 -15.76
C LEU A 312 18.41 6.31 -17.19
N ILE A 313 17.49 6.71 -18.08
CA ILE A 313 17.79 6.95 -19.50
C ILE A 313 17.34 8.33 -19.89
N ASN A 314 17.96 8.88 -20.96
CA ASN A 314 17.53 10.11 -21.61
C ASN A 314 16.92 9.81 -22.97
N ILE A 315 15.76 10.40 -23.23
CA ILE A 315 15.09 10.35 -24.52
C ILE A 315 14.93 11.78 -25.02
N ASP A 316 15.49 12.08 -26.20
CA ASP A 316 15.26 13.36 -26.87
C ASP A 316 14.02 13.24 -27.74
N PHE A 317 12.98 14.00 -27.44
CA PHE A 317 11.74 13.99 -28.20
C PHE A 317 11.93 14.48 -29.63
N ALA A 318 13.00 15.22 -29.91
CA ALA A 318 13.38 15.59 -31.27
C ALA A 318 14.02 14.44 -32.06
N GLN A 319 14.52 13.42 -31.38
CA GLN A 319 15.10 12.19 -31.94
C GLN A 319 14.55 10.98 -31.19
N PRO A 320 13.26 10.66 -31.38
CA PRO A 320 12.54 9.73 -30.47
C PRO A 320 12.83 8.24 -30.70
N SER A 321 13.56 7.90 -31.77
CA SER A 321 13.87 6.52 -32.08
C SER A 321 14.62 5.84 -30.93
N PRO A 322 14.24 4.60 -30.53
CA PRO A 322 14.92 3.89 -29.43
C PRO A 322 16.44 3.75 -29.62
N SER A 323 16.92 3.71 -30.85
CA SER A 323 18.36 3.67 -31.15
C SER A 323 19.11 4.94 -30.71
N GLN A 324 18.39 6.04 -30.48
CA GLN A 324 18.94 7.33 -30.05
C GLN A 324 18.83 7.53 -28.52
N TRP A 325 18.19 6.62 -27.80
CA TRP A 325 18.07 6.72 -26.36
C TRP A 325 19.42 6.48 -25.69
N LYS A 326 19.73 7.26 -24.66
CA LYS A 326 21.04 7.22 -23.99
C LYS A 326 20.87 6.84 -22.53
N GLU A 327 21.76 5.99 -22.04
CA GLU A 327 21.82 5.66 -20.62
C GLU A 327 22.47 6.82 -19.86
N LEU A 328 21.85 7.27 -18.78
CA LEU A 328 22.38 8.32 -17.90
C LEU A 328 23.00 7.73 -16.64
N ILE A 329 22.24 6.89 -15.93
CA ILE A 329 22.74 6.16 -14.77
C ILE A 329 22.46 4.68 -15.02
N PRO A 330 23.51 3.85 -15.13
CA PRO A 330 23.33 2.44 -15.42
C PRO A 330 22.71 1.68 -14.26
N GLN A 331 22.09 0.53 -14.58
CA GLN A 331 21.62 -0.40 -13.57
C GLN A 331 22.76 -0.76 -12.62
N HIS A 332 22.49 -0.70 -11.31
CA HIS A 332 23.47 -1.12 -10.30
C HIS A 332 23.63 -2.64 -10.33
N ASP A 333 24.85 -3.11 -10.02
CA ASP A 333 25.17 -4.54 -10.06
C ASP A 333 24.29 -5.39 -9.11
N LYS A 334 23.85 -4.79 -7.99
CA LYS A 334 23.09 -5.50 -6.95
C LYS A 334 21.84 -4.73 -6.51
N ASP A 335 21.96 -3.43 -6.30
CA ASP A 335 20.93 -2.63 -5.65
C ASP A 335 19.81 -2.26 -6.62
N VAL A 336 18.60 -2.11 -6.06
CA VAL A 336 17.41 -1.69 -6.82
C VAL A 336 17.27 -0.18 -6.75
N LEU A 337 17.14 0.48 -7.89
CA LEU A 337 16.84 1.90 -7.96
C LEU A 337 15.35 2.10 -7.70
N GLU A 338 15.00 2.57 -6.51
CA GLU A 338 13.60 2.74 -6.12
C GLU A 338 12.97 4.01 -6.64
N PHE A 339 13.63 5.16 -6.46
CA PHE A 339 13.16 6.43 -7.00
C PHE A 339 14.31 7.36 -7.33
N ALA A 340 14.05 8.33 -8.22
CA ALA A 340 14.95 9.39 -8.59
C ALA A 340 14.20 10.71 -8.65
N THR A 341 14.82 11.77 -8.15
CA THR A 341 14.24 13.12 -8.11
C THR A 341 15.30 14.14 -8.52
N CYS A 342 14.95 15.08 -9.42
CA CYS A 342 15.83 16.18 -9.78
C CYS A 342 15.57 17.37 -8.85
N THR A 343 16.62 17.85 -8.19
CA THR A 343 16.58 19.00 -7.29
C THR A 343 17.70 19.98 -7.63
N HIS A 344 17.45 21.26 -7.41
CA HIS A 344 18.43 22.33 -7.62
C HIS A 344 18.99 22.35 -9.04
N SER A 345 18.12 22.15 -10.02
CA SER A 345 18.32 22.16 -11.47
C SER A 345 19.31 21.13 -12.03
N THR A 346 20.40 20.83 -11.33
CA THR A 346 21.53 20.05 -11.88
C THR A 346 21.80 18.74 -11.17
N SER A 347 21.07 18.45 -10.11
CA SER A 347 21.32 17.30 -9.25
C SER A 347 20.19 16.28 -9.31
N ILE A 348 20.56 15.01 -9.37
CA ILE A 348 19.61 13.91 -9.24
C ILE A 348 19.90 13.18 -7.95
N PHE A 349 18.87 13.04 -7.11
CA PHE A 349 18.92 12.20 -5.91
C PHE A 349 18.28 10.86 -6.24
N VAL A 350 19.02 9.80 -5.97
CA VAL A 350 18.59 8.43 -6.23
C VAL A 350 18.57 7.65 -4.92
N CYS A 351 17.44 7.03 -4.63
CA CYS A 351 17.31 6.14 -3.50
C CYS A 351 17.40 4.70 -3.98
N TYR A 352 18.41 3.98 -3.50
CA TYR A 352 18.60 2.56 -3.80
C TYR A 352 18.12 1.71 -2.63
N LEU A 353 17.76 0.48 -2.93
CA LEU A 353 17.48 -0.55 -1.95
C LEU A 353 18.61 -1.59 -1.99
N HIS A 354 19.37 -1.65 -0.91
CA HIS A 354 20.50 -2.58 -0.73
C HIS A 354 20.17 -3.58 0.35
N ASP A 355 19.94 -4.84 -0.03
CA ASP A 355 19.47 -5.87 0.91
C ASP A 355 18.36 -5.34 1.83
N VAL A 356 17.35 -4.74 1.24
CA VAL A 356 16.13 -4.23 1.91
C VAL A 356 16.40 -3.02 2.85
N LYS A 357 17.48 -2.28 2.64
CA LYS A 357 17.83 -1.05 3.37
C LYS A 357 18.11 0.06 2.38
N ASN A 358 17.64 1.27 2.68
CA ASN A 358 17.80 2.39 1.75
C ASN A 358 19.21 2.99 1.79
N VAL A 359 19.68 3.38 0.61
CA VAL A 359 20.91 4.12 0.38
C VAL A 359 20.56 5.34 -0.48
N LEU A 360 20.91 6.53 -0.04
CA LEU A 360 20.64 7.77 -0.77
C LEU A 360 21.91 8.30 -1.40
N LYS A 361 21.89 8.50 -2.73
CA LYS A 361 23.02 9.01 -3.50
C LYS A 361 22.62 10.22 -4.33
N MET A 362 23.59 11.07 -4.59
CA MET A 362 23.45 12.26 -5.43
C MET A 362 24.30 12.11 -6.69
N PHE A 363 23.71 12.43 -7.84
CA PHE A 363 24.35 12.35 -9.15
C PHE A 363 24.22 13.69 -9.87
N ARG A 364 25.12 13.92 -10.83
CA ARG A 364 25.03 15.08 -11.73
C ARG A 364 24.06 14.76 -12.87
N LEU A 365 23.08 15.65 -13.09
CA LEU A 365 22.09 15.47 -14.16
C LEU A 365 22.74 15.42 -15.56
N GLU A 366 23.72 16.28 -15.81
CA GLU A 366 24.35 16.40 -17.13
C GLU A 366 25.10 15.13 -17.55
N SER A 367 25.81 14.50 -16.63
CA SER A 367 26.75 13.41 -16.94
C SER A 367 26.38 12.05 -16.34
N GLY A 368 25.52 12.01 -15.33
CA GLY A 368 25.28 10.80 -14.54
C GLY A 368 26.40 10.46 -13.57
N GLU A 369 27.35 11.39 -13.34
CA GLU A 369 28.45 11.19 -12.40
C GLU A 369 27.94 11.13 -10.97
N GLU A 370 28.36 10.09 -10.22
CA GLU A 370 28.06 9.97 -8.79
C GLU A 370 28.87 11.02 -8.01
N LEU A 371 28.19 11.88 -7.24
CA LEU A 371 28.81 12.98 -6.52
C LEU A 371 28.96 12.71 -5.03
N LYS A 372 27.99 12.04 -4.41
CA LYS A 372 27.96 11.85 -2.97
C LYS A 372 27.01 10.73 -2.56
N THR A 373 27.37 10.01 -1.49
CA THR A 373 26.46 9.15 -0.76
C THR A 373 26.14 9.82 0.58
N PHE A 374 24.83 9.97 0.86
CA PHE A 374 24.36 10.54 2.12
C PHE A 374 24.34 9.46 3.19
N PRO A 375 24.97 9.67 4.37
CA PRO A 375 25.03 8.64 5.40
C PRO A 375 23.64 8.37 6.00
N LEU A 376 23.29 7.08 6.11
CA LEU A 376 22.05 6.61 6.74
C LEU A 376 22.37 5.38 7.60
N ASP A 377 21.69 5.28 8.73
CA ASP A 377 21.66 4.03 9.49
C ASP A 377 20.80 2.99 8.75
N VAL A 378 20.72 1.78 9.29
CA VAL A 378 19.88 0.71 8.74
C VAL A 378 18.42 1.08 8.89
N GLY A 379 17.74 1.29 7.77
CA GLY A 379 16.35 1.69 7.76
C GLY A 379 15.85 2.11 6.38
N SER A 380 14.82 2.92 6.38
CA SER A 380 14.09 3.30 5.18
C SER A 380 13.89 4.80 5.06
N ILE A 381 13.94 5.31 3.83
CA ILE A 381 13.47 6.66 3.51
C ILE A 381 12.01 6.54 3.08
N VAL A 382 11.13 7.14 3.86
CA VAL A 382 9.67 7.11 3.62
C VAL A 382 9.11 8.46 3.18
N GLY A 383 9.96 9.47 3.07
CA GLY A 383 9.59 10.78 2.55
C GLY A 383 10.82 11.51 2.01
N PHE A 384 10.65 12.21 0.91
CA PHE A 384 11.67 13.01 0.28
C PHE A 384 11.02 14.24 -0.36
N THR A 385 11.52 15.44 -0.06
CA THR A 385 11.03 16.67 -0.66
C THR A 385 12.19 17.50 -1.21
N GLY A 386 11.94 18.14 -2.33
CA GLY A 386 12.91 18.98 -3.04
C GLY A 386 12.63 18.92 -4.52
N ARG A 387 12.11 20.02 -5.10
CA ARG A 387 11.82 20.12 -6.53
C ARG A 387 13.01 20.68 -7.30
N LYS A 388 12.94 20.60 -8.63
CA LYS A 388 14.00 21.11 -9.54
C LYS A 388 14.35 22.57 -9.24
N LYS A 389 13.37 23.39 -8.90
CA LYS A 389 13.57 24.81 -8.60
C LYS A 389 13.93 25.11 -7.14
N ASP A 390 13.94 24.11 -6.27
CA ASP A 390 14.34 24.27 -4.89
C ASP A 390 15.84 24.10 -4.73
N SER A 391 16.40 24.68 -3.67
CA SER A 391 17.85 24.62 -3.38
C SER A 391 18.17 23.82 -2.11
N GLU A 392 17.23 23.03 -1.65
CA GLU A 392 17.34 22.22 -0.44
C GLU A 392 16.55 20.95 -0.58
N ILE A 393 16.92 19.94 0.21
CA ILE A 393 16.16 18.70 0.32
C ILE A 393 15.82 18.42 1.79
N PHE A 394 14.71 17.75 1.99
CA PHE A 394 14.35 17.10 3.25
C PHE A 394 14.10 15.64 2.98
N TYR A 395 14.52 14.77 3.90
CA TYR A 395 14.18 13.36 3.79
C TYR A 395 13.86 12.76 5.17
N TYR A 396 12.88 11.87 5.18
CA TYR A 396 12.32 11.26 6.36
C TYR A 396 12.85 9.84 6.48
N PHE A 397 13.60 9.58 7.55
CA PHE A 397 14.18 8.27 7.84
C PHE A 397 13.41 7.60 8.97
N THR A 398 13.17 6.29 8.84
CA THR A 398 12.56 5.46 9.88
C THR A 398 13.25 4.09 9.92
N SER A 399 13.10 3.39 11.03
CA SER A 399 13.55 2.01 11.18
C SER A 399 12.64 1.29 12.18
N PHE A 400 12.92 0.02 12.46
CA PHE A 400 12.10 -0.74 13.43
C PHE A 400 12.10 -0.11 14.82
N LEU A 401 13.19 0.53 15.23
CA LEU A 401 13.39 1.06 16.59
C LEU A 401 13.41 2.59 16.66
N SER A 402 13.35 3.27 15.51
CA SER A 402 13.36 4.73 15.42
C SER A 402 12.16 5.22 14.66
N PRO A 403 11.26 6.03 15.28
CA PRO A 403 10.04 6.45 14.60
C PRO A 403 10.28 7.44 13.47
N ALA A 404 11.13 8.47 13.69
CA ALA A 404 11.31 9.51 12.69
C ALA A 404 12.56 10.33 12.94
N ILE A 405 13.36 10.47 11.89
CA ILE A 405 14.40 11.49 11.80
C ILE A 405 14.22 12.20 10.47
N ILE A 406 13.93 13.50 10.51
CA ILE A 406 13.85 14.32 9.31
C ILE A 406 15.18 15.06 9.16
N TYR A 407 15.85 14.80 8.04
CA TYR A 407 17.10 15.45 7.67
C TYR A 407 16.84 16.59 6.71
N HIS A 408 17.69 17.59 6.77
CA HIS A 408 17.70 18.75 5.87
C HIS A 408 19.11 18.93 5.31
N CYS A 409 19.20 19.24 4.03
CA CYS A 409 20.46 19.59 3.40
C CYS A 409 20.28 20.82 2.50
N ASP A 410 21.05 21.86 2.79
CA ASP A 410 21.14 23.07 1.96
C ASP A 410 22.13 22.82 0.81
N LEU A 411 21.64 22.75 -0.41
CA LEU A 411 22.43 22.41 -1.60
C LEU A 411 23.28 23.57 -2.11
N THR A 412 23.13 24.77 -1.54
CA THR A 412 23.94 25.95 -1.90
C THR A 412 25.26 26.00 -1.14
N LYS A 413 25.44 25.18 -0.12
CA LYS A 413 26.63 25.18 0.73
C LYS A 413 27.65 24.13 0.31
N THR A 414 28.93 24.43 0.52
CA THR A 414 30.05 23.54 0.23
C THR A 414 30.93 23.41 1.47
N PRO A 415 31.26 22.18 1.96
CA PRO A 415 30.73 20.91 1.48
C PRO A 415 29.27 20.69 1.87
N LEU A 416 28.58 19.80 1.13
CA LEU A 416 27.21 19.42 1.46
C LEU A 416 27.20 18.61 2.76
N GLN A 417 26.46 19.10 3.75
CA GLN A 417 26.30 18.42 5.03
C GLN A 417 24.82 18.36 5.43
N PRO A 418 24.21 17.18 5.34
CA PRO A 418 22.88 17.01 5.90
C PRO A 418 22.94 17.12 7.43
N HIS A 419 21.92 17.72 8.01
CA HIS A 419 21.78 17.82 9.45
C HIS A 419 20.37 17.39 9.88
N VAL A 420 20.24 17.01 11.12
CA VAL A 420 18.95 16.64 11.70
C VAL A 420 18.11 17.91 11.82
N PHE A 421 17.02 17.96 11.08
CA PHE A 421 16.03 19.02 11.16
C PHE A 421 15.06 18.77 12.31
N ARG A 422 14.61 17.50 12.46
CA ARG A 422 13.67 17.10 13.51
C ARG A 422 13.86 15.63 13.82
N GLU A 423 13.90 15.30 15.10
CA GLU A 423 13.97 13.92 15.55
C GLU A 423 12.86 13.69 16.57
N VAL A 424 12.10 12.61 16.40
CA VAL A 424 11.03 12.22 17.31
C VAL A 424 11.47 11.00 18.11
N LYS A 425 11.34 11.09 19.44
CA LYS A 425 11.59 9.99 20.36
C LYS A 425 10.31 9.66 21.11
N VAL A 426 10.03 8.37 21.24
CA VAL A 426 8.85 7.90 21.96
C VAL A 426 9.23 7.68 23.43
N LYS A 427 8.51 8.35 24.33
CA LYS A 427 8.68 8.17 25.78
C LYS A 427 8.22 6.77 26.18
N GLY A 428 8.94 6.16 27.12
CA GLY A 428 8.58 4.83 27.64
C GLY A 428 9.05 3.68 26.78
N PHE A 429 9.89 3.94 25.79
CA PHE A 429 10.52 2.93 24.95
C PHE A 429 11.99 3.29 24.75
N ASP A 430 12.89 2.43 25.20
CA ASP A 430 14.33 2.61 25.02
C ASP A 430 14.83 1.64 23.96
N ALA A 431 15.22 2.18 22.80
CA ALA A 431 15.72 1.39 21.67
C ALA A 431 16.97 0.57 22.04
N ALA A 432 17.74 1.00 23.06
CA ALA A 432 18.95 0.29 23.50
C ALA A 432 18.66 -1.09 24.11
N ASP A 433 17.43 -1.32 24.56
CA ASP A 433 17.01 -2.61 25.14
C ASP A 433 16.68 -3.67 24.08
N TYR A 434 16.66 -3.27 22.81
CA TYR A 434 16.21 -4.11 21.69
C TYR A 434 17.31 -4.24 20.66
N GLN A 435 17.23 -5.31 19.87
CA GLN A 435 18.11 -5.50 18.71
C GLN A 435 17.32 -5.87 17.47
N THR A 436 17.84 -5.43 16.34
CA THR A 436 17.39 -5.81 15.01
C THR A 436 18.50 -6.58 14.34
N SER A 437 18.19 -7.73 13.75
CA SER A 437 19.12 -8.48 12.91
C SER A 437 18.48 -8.81 11.58
N GLN A 438 19.29 -8.99 10.56
CA GLN A 438 18.87 -9.49 9.27
C GLN A 438 19.49 -10.86 9.04
N VAL A 439 18.64 -11.83 8.71
CA VAL A 439 19.07 -13.17 8.38
C VAL A 439 18.68 -13.50 6.94
N PHE A 440 19.36 -14.47 6.36
CA PHE A 440 19.04 -15.02 5.04
C PHE A 440 18.79 -16.51 5.23
N TYR A 441 17.57 -16.94 5.00
CA TYR A 441 17.21 -18.36 5.15
C TYR A 441 16.96 -18.97 3.78
N PRO A 442 17.21 -20.28 3.58
CA PRO A 442 16.93 -20.92 2.31
C PRO A 442 15.45 -21.26 2.19
N SER A 443 14.87 -20.93 1.05
CA SER A 443 13.57 -21.47 0.65
C SER A 443 13.75 -22.91 0.16
N LYS A 444 12.65 -23.56 -0.15
CA LYS A 444 12.66 -24.97 -0.56
C LYS A 444 13.50 -25.23 -1.83
N ASP A 445 13.56 -24.25 -2.74
CA ASP A 445 14.36 -24.32 -3.97
C ASP A 445 15.80 -23.80 -3.78
N GLY A 446 16.22 -23.47 -2.56
CA GLY A 446 17.54 -22.96 -2.24
C GLY A 446 17.70 -21.46 -2.36
N THR A 447 16.69 -20.73 -2.81
CA THR A 447 16.74 -19.26 -2.89
C THR A 447 16.90 -18.69 -1.48
N GLN A 448 17.86 -17.78 -1.32
CA GLN A 448 18.09 -17.10 -0.03
C GLN A 448 17.11 -15.94 0.14
N ILE A 449 16.31 -16.02 1.19
CA ILE A 449 15.25 -15.06 1.50
C ILE A 449 15.67 -14.19 2.68
N PRO A 450 15.70 -12.85 2.54
CA PRO A 450 16.02 -11.98 3.68
C PRO A 450 14.85 -11.89 4.65
N MET A 451 15.17 -11.80 5.93
CA MET A 451 14.18 -11.59 6.98
C MET A 451 14.78 -10.73 8.08
N PHE A 452 14.06 -9.70 8.52
CA PHE A 452 14.43 -8.94 9.71
C PHE A 452 13.79 -9.55 10.94
N ILE A 453 14.56 -9.60 12.04
CA ILE A 453 14.11 -10.13 13.32
C ILE A 453 14.40 -9.09 14.40
N VAL A 454 13.38 -8.75 15.19
CA VAL A 454 13.46 -7.74 16.26
C VAL A 454 13.00 -8.38 17.57
N HIS A 455 13.80 -8.25 18.62
CA HIS A 455 13.46 -8.75 19.95
C HIS A 455 14.26 -8.01 21.04
N LYS A 456 13.92 -8.25 22.29
CA LYS A 456 14.72 -7.76 23.42
C LYS A 456 16.11 -8.39 23.38
N LYS A 457 17.12 -7.62 23.77
CA LYS A 457 18.48 -8.15 23.94
C LYS A 457 18.51 -9.24 25.01
N GLY A 458 19.29 -10.28 24.77
CA GLY A 458 19.55 -11.31 25.76
C GLY A 458 18.44 -12.35 25.93
N ILE A 459 17.50 -12.48 25.00
CA ILE A 459 16.51 -13.55 25.05
C ILE A 459 17.18 -14.91 24.86
N GLN A 460 16.57 -15.94 25.44
CA GLN A 460 17.01 -17.32 25.26
C GLN A 460 16.27 -17.95 24.09
N LEU A 461 17.01 -18.57 23.16
CA LEU A 461 16.44 -19.22 21.99
C LEU A 461 16.05 -20.66 22.32
N ASP A 462 15.03 -20.82 23.16
CA ASP A 462 14.54 -22.11 23.66
C ASP A 462 13.15 -22.49 23.12
N GLY A 463 12.62 -21.72 22.16
CA GLY A 463 11.33 -21.96 21.55
C GLY A 463 10.12 -21.49 22.37
N SER A 464 10.34 -20.82 23.50
CA SER A 464 9.26 -20.41 24.42
C SER A 464 8.61 -19.08 24.06
N HIS A 465 9.26 -18.23 23.25
CA HIS A 465 8.74 -16.90 22.95
C HIS A 465 7.65 -16.94 21.88
N PRO A 466 6.59 -16.14 22.03
CA PRO A 466 5.67 -15.93 20.92
C PRO A 466 6.38 -15.13 19.83
N ALA A 467 5.99 -15.38 18.57
CA ALA A 467 6.52 -14.63 17.42
C ALA A 467 5.38 -14.11 16.57
N PHE A 468 5.62 -12.98 15.95
CA PHE A 468 4.72 -12.33 15.00
C PHE A 468 5.47 -12.21 13.68
N LEU A 469 5.04 -12.99 12.70
CA LEU A 469 5.67 -13.04 11.37
C LEU A 469 4.77 -12.35 10.36
N TYR A 470 5.28 -11.29 9.75
CA TYR A 470 4.59 -10.49 8.75
C TYR A 470 5.16 -10.73 7.36
N GLY A 471 4.28 -10.76 6.35
CA GLY A 471 4.68 -10.83 4.95
C GLY A 471 3.65 -10.23 4.01
N TYR A 472 4.09 -9.98 2.79
CA TYR A 472 3.24 -9.46 1.71
C TYR A 472 3.43 -10.28 0.43
N GLY A 473 4.52 -10.10 -0.30
CA GLY A 473 4.91 -10.98 -1.42
C GLY A 473 4.11 -10.80 -2.70
N GLY A 474 4.01 -9.57 -3.21
CA GLY A 474 3.32 -9.34 -4.48
C GLY A 474 3.48 -7.94 -5.02
N PHE A 475 3.07 -7.75 -6.26
CA PHE A 475 2.94 -6.45 -6.92
C PHE A 475 4.20 -5.59 -6.92
N ASN A 476 5.38 -6.22 -6.88
CA ASN A 476 6.65 -5.49 -6.87
C ASN A 476 6.79 -4.53 -5.68
N ILE A 477 6.06 -4.76 -4.59
CA ILE A 477 6.09 -3.92 -3.40
C ILE A 477 7.13 -4.48 -2.42
N SER A 478 8.15 -3.69 -2.11
CA SER A 478 9.17 -4.03 -1.13
C SER A 478 8.70 -3.67 0.28
N ILE A 479 8.87 -4.59 1.23
CA ILE A 479 8.55 -4.37 2.64
C ILE A 479 9.84 -3.98 3.36
N THR A 480 10.00 -2.69 3.59
CA THR A 480 11.22 -2.12 4.19
C THR A 480 11.04 -1.87 5.68
N PRO A 481 12.16 -1.77 6.45
CA PRO A 481 12.06 -1.48 7.87
C PRO A 481 11.22 -0.25 8.18
N SER A 482 10.27 -0.39 9.09
CA SER A 482 9.42 0.72 9.52
C SER A 482 9.08 0.61 11.00
N TYR A 483 8.80 1.76 11.63
CA TYR A 483 8.44 1.84 13.04
C TYR A 483 6.97 1.51 13.23
N SER A 484 6.66 0.63 14.18
CA SER A 484 5.30 0.28 14.55
C SER A 484 5.18 0.15 16.07
N VAL A 485 4.41 1.04 16.68
CA VAL A 485 4.19 1.03 18.14
C VAL A 485 3.55 -0.30 18.56
N SER A 486 2.54 -0.77 17.85
CA SER A 486 1.83 -2.00 18.23
C SER A 486 2.72 -3.24 18.19
N ARG A 487 3.58 -3.35 17.16
CA ARG A 487 4.53 -4.46 17.05
C ARG A 487 5.59 -4.42 18.14
N LEU A 488 6.07 -3.25 18.50
CA LEU A 488 7.02 -3.09 19.60
C LEU A 488 6.38 -3.38 20.96
N MET A 489 5.09 -3.09 21.12
CA MET A 489 4.35 -3.48 22.32
C MET A 489 4.24 -5.00 22.44
N PHE A 490 4.03 -5.69 21.32
CA PHE A 490 4.07 -7.16 21.30
C PHE A 490 5.43 -7.68 21.79
N VAL A 491 6.52 -7.09 21.31
CA VAL A 491 7.88 -7.46 21.74
C VAL A 491 8.09 -7.15 23.22
N ARG A 492 7.70 -5.95 23.66
CA ARG A 492 7.94 -5.50 25.04
C ARG A 492 7.01 -6.14 26.05
N HIS A 493 5.71 -6.08 25.81
CA HIS A 493 4.70 -6.41 26.83
C HIS A 493 4.15 -7.83 26.74
N LEU A 494 4.35 -8.51 25.61
CA LEU A 494 3.93 -9.89 25.43
C LEU A 494 5.11 -10.84 25.25
N GLY A 495 6.33 -10.35 25.44
CA GLY A 495 7.55 -11.15 25.38
C GLY A 495 7.88 -11.70 24.00
N GLY A 496 7.47 -10.98 22.95
CA GLY A 496 7.47 -11.49 21.58
C GLY A 496 8.71 -11.25 20.78
N VAL A 497 8.82 -11.97 19.68
CA VAL A 497 9.77 -11.78 18.60
C VAL A 497 9.01 -11.31 17.37
N LEU A 498 9.44 -10.18 16.78
CA LEU A 498 8.90 -9.67 15.52
C LEU A 498 9.78 -10.14 14.37
N ALA A 499 9.17 -10.70 13.32
CA ALA A 499 9.88 -11.09 12.11
C ALA A 499 9.15 -10.55 10.89
N VAL A 500 9.90 -10.01 9.93
CA VAL A 500 9.39 -9.49 8.66
C VAL A 500 10.14 -10.20 7.54
N ALA A 501 9.46 -11.08 6.83
CA ALA A 501 10.05 -11.86 5.75
C ALA A 501 9.88 -11.14 4.41
N ASN A 502 10.97 -10.99 3.68
CA ASN A 502 11.01 -10.31 2.40
C ASN A 502 10.92 -11.33 1.26
N ILE A 503 9.76 -11.97 1.17
CA ILE A 503 9.50 -13.07 0.26
C ILE A 503 9.40 -12.63 -1.19
N ARG A 504 9.59 -13.57 -2.12
CA ARG A 504 9.43 -13.31 -3.56
C ARG A 504 8.03 -12.81 -3.89
N GLY A 505 7.91 -12.11 -5.00
CA GLY A 505 6.71 -11.39 -5.41
C GLY A 505 6.78 -9.90 -5.10
N GLY A 506 7.55 -9.49 -4.11
CA GLY A 506 7.89 -8.09 -3.83
C GLY A 506 9.00 -7.57 -4.74
N GLY A 507 9.45 -6.35 -4.47
CA GLY A 507 10.46 -5.67 -5.28
C GLY A 507 11.86 -5.61 -4.66
N GLU A 508 12.12 -6.35 -3.60
CA GLU A 508 13.34 -6.23 -2.80
C GLU A 508 14.63 -6.45 -3.59
N TYR A 509 14.56 -7.22 -4.67
CA TYR A 509 15.66 -7.45 -5.61
C TYR A 509 15.26 -7.19 -7.07
N GLY A 510 14.31 -6.27 -7.28
CA GLY A 510 13.86 -5.86 -8.60
C GLY A 510 12.90 -6.83 -9.26
N GLU A 511 12.80 -6.76 -10.60
CA GLU A 511 11.84 -7.53 -11.38
C GLU A 511 12.06 -9.04 -11.31
N THR A 512 13.29 -9.49 -11.15
CA THR A 512 13.59 -10.93 -11.01
C THR A 512 12.91 -11.49 -9.74
N TRP A 513 12.94 -10.72 -8.66
CA TRP A 513 12.28 -11.08 -7.39
C TRP A 513 10.75 -11.06 -7.53
N HIS A 514 10.22 -10.03 -8.17
CA HIS A 514 8.80 -9.88 -8.44
C HIS A 514 8.28 -11.04 -9.27
N LYS A 515 8.93 -11.34 -10.42
CA LYS A 515 8.54 -12.41 -11.32
C LYS A 515 8.68 -13.80 -10.69
N GLY A 516 9.58 -13.95 -9.73
CA GLY A 516 9.74 -15.17 -8.96
C GLY A 516 8.57 -15.51 -8.03
N GLY A 517 7.61 -14.59 -7.86
CA GLY A 517 6.44 -14.77 -7.02
C GLY A 517 5.14 -14.33 -7.67
N MET A 518 5.03 -14.32 -8.98
CA MET A 518 3.80 -13.96 -9.69
C MET A 518 3.40 -15.06 -10.69
N LEU A 519 2.13 -15.02 -11.11
CA LEU A 519 1.54 -15.96 -12.08
C LEU A 519 1.84 -17.43 -11.68
N GLU A 520 2.42 -18.22 -12.56
CA GLU A 520 2.75 -19.63 -12.29
C GLU A 520 3.74 -19.82 -11.14
N ASN A 521 4.45 -18.77 -10.73
CA ASN A 521 5.40 -18.79 -9.63
C ASN A 521 4.81 -18.35 -8.29
N LYS A 522 3.51 -18.07 -8.23
CA LYS A 522 2.87 -17.54 -7.01
C LYS A 522 3.07 -18.43 -5.79
N GLN A 523 3.11 -19.76 -5.98
CA GLN A 523 3.36 -20.70 -4.87
C GLN A 523 4.69 -20.42 -4.15
N ASN A 524 5.68 -19.84 -4.83
CA ASN A 524 6.95 -19.47 -4.18
C ASN A 524 6.76 -18.50 -3.02
N CYS A 525 5.79 -17.57 -3.12
CA CYS A 525 5.47 -16.64 -2.02
C CYS A 525 5.06 -17.41 -0.76
N PHE A 526 4.18 -18.38 -0.93
CA PHE A 526 3.66 -19.19 0.18
C PHE A 526 4.75 -20.08 0.75
N THR A 527 5.52 -20.73 -0.12
CA THR A 527 6.64 -21.59 0.28
C THR A 527 7.72 -20.79 1.01
N ASP A 528 8.09 -19.61 0.52
CA ASP A 528 9.06 -18.73 1.17
C ASP A 528 8.61 -18.35 2.59
N PHE A 529 7.32 -18.05 2.75
CA PHE A 529 6.75 -17.67 4.05
C PHE A 529 6.70 -18.85 5.03
N GLN A 530 6.35 -20.03 4.53
CA GLN A 530 6.37 -21.27 5.33
C GLN A 530 7.80 -21.61 5.76
N CYS A 531 8.77 -21.43 4.88
CA CYS A 531 10.19 -21.60 5.23
C CYS A 531 10.68 -20.58 6.25
N ALA A 532 10.14 -19.36 6.25
CA ALA A 532 10.41 -18.37 7.30
C ALA A 532 9.94 -18.88 8.67
N ALA A 533 8.73 -19.43 8.72
CA ALA A 533 8.19 -20.01 9.94
C ALA A 533 9.05 -21.19 10.43
N GLU A 534 9.42 -22.09 9.53
CA GLU A 534 10.29 -23.23 9.86
C GLU A 534 11.65 -22.78 10.38
N TYR A 535 12.22 -21.73 9.80
CA TYR A 535 13.49 -21.15 10.27
C TYR A 535 13.36 -20.62 11.70
N LEU A 536 12.32 -19.85 12.00
CA LEU A 536 12.09 -19.29 13.33
C LEU A 536 11.93 -20.38 14.38
N ILE A 537 11.25 -21.46 14.02
CA ILE A 537 11.05 -22.62 14.91
C ILE A 537 12.37 -23.37 15.11
N LYS A 538 13.07 -23.68 14.03
CA LYS A 538 14.33 -24.43 14.08
C LYS A 538 15.42 -23.70 14.86
N GLU A 539 15.52 -22.38 14.69
CA GLU A 539 16.54 -21.57 15.38
C GLU A 539 16.14 -21.23 16.82
N GLY A 540 15.01 -21.70 17.31
CA GLY A 540 14.59 -21.55 18.69
C GLY A 540 13.92 -20.22 19.03
N TYR A 541 13.57 -19.40 18.05
CA TYR A 541 12.87 -18.12 18.30
C TYR A 541 11.45 -18.35 18.82
N THR A 542 10.80 -19.42 18.39
CA THR A 542 9.42 -19.71 18.72
C THR A 542 9.08 -21.18 18.51
N SER A 543 7.83 -21.55 18.72
CA SER A 543 7.30 -22.87 18.42
C SER A 543 5.99 -22.72 17.59
N PRO A 544 5.51 -23.77 16.92
CA PRO A 544 4.27 -23.68 16.14
C PRO A 544 3.09 -23.13 16.94
N LYS A 545 2.94 -23.55 18.20
CA LYS A 545 1.84 -23.11 19.06
C LYS A 545 1.94 -21.63 19.48
N LYS A 546 3.10 -21.01 19.32
CA LYS A 546 3.36 -19.64 19.72
C LYS A 546 3.58 -18.70 18.56
N LEU A 547 3.45 -19.18 17.32
CA LEU A 547 3.70 -18.40 16.12
C LEU A 547 2.40 -17.85 15.53
N THR A 548 2.36 -16.53 15.39
CA THR A 548 1.32 -15.80 14.67
C THR A 548 1.83 -15.35 13.32
N ILE A 549 1.00 -15.50 12.29
CA ILE A 549 1.26 -14.90 10.96
C ILE A 549 0.25 -13.80 10.68
N ASN A 550 0.71 -12.76 9.99
CA ASN A 550 -0.10 -11.59 9.64
C ASN A 550 0.23 -11.09 8.24
N GLY A 551 -0.77 -10.57 7.57
CA GLY A 551 -0.64 -9.89 6.29
C GLY A 551 -1.95 -9.25 5.87
N GLY A 552 -1.86 -8.21 5.05
CA GLY A 552 -3.01 -7.48 4.53
C GLY A 552 -3.06 -7.52 3.00
N SER A 553 -4.27 -7.47 2.44
CA SER A 553 -4.50 -7.45 0.99
C SER A 553 -3.92 -8.70 0.32
N ASN A 554 -2.93 -8.57 -0.55
CA ASN A 554 -2.15 -9.70 -1.07
C ASN A 554 -1.50 -10.49 0.08
N GLY A 555 -1.12 -9.82 1.18
CA GLY A 555 -0.61 -10.49 2.39
C GLY A 555 -1.69 -11.27 3.13
N GLY A 556 -2.95 -10.90 3.00
CA GLY A 556 -4.08 -11.68 3.52
C GLY A 556 -4.28 -12.97 2.74
N LEU A 557 -4.14 -12.93 1.42
CA LEU A 557 -4.06 -14.11 0.58
C LEU A 557 -2.92 -15.03 1.04
N LEU A 558 -1.74 -14.45 1.26
CA LEU A 558 -0.56 -15.16 1.76
C LEU A 558 -0.88 -15.94 3.04
N VAL A 559 -1.46 -15.26 4.02
CA VAL A 559 -1.81 -15.84 5.33
C VAL A 559 -2.79 -17.00 5.15
N ALA A 560 -3.89 -16.79 4.43
CA ALA A 560 -4.93 -17.79 4.25
C ALA A 560 -4.44 -19.02 3.46
N ALA A 561 -3.65 -18.81 2.42
CA ALA A 561 -3.04 -19.90 1.65
C ALA A 561 -2.09 -20.74 2.52
N CYS A 562 -1.27 -20.09 3.35
CA CYS A 562 -0.35 -20.77 4.26
C CYS A 562 -1.09 -21.56 5.35
N VAL A 563 -2.17 -21.00 5.89
CA VAL A 563 -3.02 -21.69 6.87
C VAL A 563 -3.62 -22.97 6.28
N ASN A 564 -4.12 -22.89 5.05
CA ASN A 564 -4.67 -24.07 4.36
C ASN A 564 -3.61 -25.13 4.08
N GLN A 565 -2.41 -24.70 3.64
CA GLN A 565 -1.35 -25.61 3.22
C GLN A 565 -0.57 -26.22 4.38
N ARG A 566 -0.29 -25.44 5.40
CA ARG A 566 0.55 -25.85 6.54
C ARG A 566 -0.05 -25.43 7.88
N PRO A 567 -1.24 -25.93 8.24
CA PRO A 567 -1.84 -25.59 9.53
C PRO A 567 -0.99 -26.01 10.74
N ASP A 568 -0.11 -26.98 10.56
CA ASP A 568 0.81 -27.47 11.57
C ASP A 568 1.85 -26.45 12.06
N LEU A 569 2.12 -25.40 11.28
CA LEU A 569 3.18 -24.43 11.57
C LEU A 569 2.75 -23.25 12.45
N PHE A 570 1.45 -23.01 12.59
CA PHE A 570 0.96 -21.75 13.16
C PHE A 570 -0.02 -21.96 14.30
N GLY A 571 0.07 -21.10 15.33
CA GLY A 571 -0.89 -21.07 16.42
C GLY A 571 -2.01 -20.06 16.21
N CYS A 572 -1.72 -18.98 15.49
CA CYS A 572 -2.66 -17.89 15.22
C CYS A 572 -2.39 -17.28 13.85
N ALA A 573 -3.45 -16.86 13.18
CA ALA A 573 -3.36 -16.19 11.87
C ALA A 573 -4.31 -15.01 11.83
N VAL A 574 -3.80 -13.84 11.48
CA VAL A 574 -4.58 -12.60 11.32
C VAL A 574 -4.44 -12.12 9.89
N ALA A 575 -5.52 -12.19 9.12
CA ALA A 575 -5.57 -11.75 7.72
C ALA A 575 -6.48 -10.54 7.60
N GLN A 576 -5.90 -9.44 7.09
CA GLN A 576 -6.61 -8.18 6.92
C GLN A 576 -6.92 -7.94 5.45
N VAL A 577 -8.16 -7.61 5.15
CA VAL A 577 -8.63 -7.19 3.82
C VAL A 577 -8.08 -8.09 2.69
N GLY A 578 -8.10 -9.40 2.90
CA GLY A 578 -7.43 -10.36 2.03
C GLY A 578 -8.21 -10.75 0.79
N VAL A 579 -7.47 -11.10 -0.26
CA VAL A 579 -8.04 -11.68 -1.48
C VAL A 579 -8.17 -13.19 -1.27
N MET A 580 -9.39 -13.70 -1.15
CA MET A 580 -9.63 -15.09 -0.78
C MET A 580 -10.25 -15.94 -1.90
N ASP A 581 -10.96 -15.32 -2.83
CA ASP A 581 -11.55 -15.98 -3.99
C ASP A 581 -10.73 -15.66 -5.23
N MET A 582 -9.81 -16.53 -5.55
CA MET A 582 -8.90 -16.32 -6.67
C MET A 582 -9.54 -16.63 -8.03
N LEU A 583 -10.76 -17.14 -8.05
CA LEU A 583 -11.46 -17.44 -9.31
C LEU A 583 -12.34 -16.27 -9.76
N LYS A 584 -12.75 -15.36 -8.85
CA LYS A 584 -13.71 -14.31 -9.15
C LYS A 584 -13.23 -12.89 -8.84
N PHE A 585 -12.03 -12.70 -8.28
CA PHE A 585 -11.56 -11.36 -7.86
C PHE A 585 -11.62 -10.34 -9.00
N HIS A 586 -11.38 -10.77 -10.22
CA HIS A 586 -11.34 -9.90 -11.40
C HIS A 586 -12.71 -9.35 -11.81
N LYS A 587 -13.78 -9.84 -11.21
CA LYS A 587 -15.16 -9.43 -11.52
C LYS A 587 -15.65 -8.24 -10.67
N PHE A 588 -14.90 -7.84 -9.67
CA PHE A 588 -15.33 -6.84 -8.69
C PHE A 588 -14.40 -5.62 -8.70
N THR A 589 -14.98 -4.44 -8.70
CA THR A 589 -14.31 -3.12 -8.63
C THR A 589 -13.04 -3.05 -9.50
N ILE A 590 -11.86 -2.89 -8.92
CA ILE A 590 -10.59 -2.79 -9.64
C ILE A 590 -9.85 -4.13 -9.74
N GLY A 591 -10.47 -5.23 -9.31
CA GLY A 591 -9.82 -6.55 -9.30
C GLY A 591 -9.28 -7.01 -10.64
N HIS A 592 -9.87 -6.58 -11.76
CA HIS A 592 -9.36 -6.89 -13.09
C HIS A 592 -7.89 -6.47 -13.29
N ALA A 593 -7.42 -5.46 -12.56
CA ALA A 593 -6.05 -4.97 -12.64
C ALA A 593 -5.04 -5.93 -12.01
N TRP A 594 -5.46 -6.87 -11.16
CA TRP A 594 -4.55 -7.78 -10.46
C TRP A 594 -4.24 -9.05 -11.27
N THR A 595 -4.88 -9.23 -12.42
CA THR A 595 -4.67 -10.41 -13.27
C THR A 595 -3.25 -10.51 -13.81
N THR A 596 -2.56 -9.39 -13.93
CA THR A 596 -1.15 -9.38 -14.37
C THR A 596 -0.22 -10.02 -13.33
N ASP A 597 -0.60 -9.97 -12.05
CA ASP A 597 0.18 -10.57 -10.96
C ASP A 597 -0.31 -11.99 -10.62
N PHE A 598 -1.63 -12.19 -10.57
CA PHE A 598 -2.25 -13.46 -10.17
C PHE A 598 -2.60 -14.39 -11.33
N GLY A 599 -2.88 -13.83 -12.51
CA GLY A 599 -3.55 -14.56 -13.58
C GLY A 599 -5.07 -14.42 -13.49
N CYS A 600 -5.78 -14.99 -14.46
CA CYS A 600 -7.24 -14.95 -14.55
C CYS A 600 -7.82 -16.35 -14.75
N SER A 601 -8.88 -16.68 -14.02
CA SER A 601 -9.56 -17.97 -14.12
C SER A 601 -10.18 -18.23 -15.50
N GLU A 602 -10.37 -17.19 -16.30
CA GLU A 602 -10.85 -17.34 -17.69
C GLU A 602 -9.81 -17.94 -18.63
N ASN A 603 -8.53 -17.86 -18.26
CA ASN A 603 -7.45 -18.53 -18.96
C ASN A 603 -7.24 -19.94 -18.37
N LYS A 604 -7.26 -20.96 -19.20
CA LYS A 604 -7.21 -22.35 -18.76
C LYS A 604 -5.97 -22.70 -17.93
N GLU A 605 -4.80 -22.27 -18.38
CA GLU A 605 -3.53 -22.54 -17.68
C GLU A 605 -3.46 -21.78 -16.35
N GLN A 606 -3.87 -20.52 -16.36
CA GLN A 606 -3.89 -19.69 -15.16
C GLN A 606 -4.93 -20.17 -14.15
N PHE A 607 -6.09 -20.64 -14.63
CA PHE A 607 -7.08 -21.30 -13.76
C PHE A 607 -6.45 -22.49 -13.03
N GLY A 608 -5.69 -23.32 -13.74
CA GLY A 608 -5.01 -24.46 -13.17
C GLY A 608 -4.06 -24.10 -12.01
N CYS A 609 -3.37 -22.94 -12.13
CA CYS A 609 -2.54 -22.42 -11.05
C CYS A 609 -3.38 -21.86 -9.89
N LEU A 610 -4.41 -21.07 -10.20
CA LEU A 610 -5.24 -20.39 -9.20
C LEU A 610 -6.02 -21.37 -8.32
N ILE A 611 -6.61 -22.40 -8.91
CA ILE A 611 -7.43 -23.37 -8.17
C ILE A 611 -6.60 -24.16 -7.14
N GLU A 612 -5.32 -24.35 -7.39
CA GLU A 612 -4.44 -25.11 -6.49
C GLU A 612 -4.16 -24.39 -5.16
N TYR A 613 -4.19 -23.05 -5.15
CA TYR A 613 -3.89 -22.30 -3.92
C TYR A 613 -5.01 -21.38 -3.45
N SER A 614 -6.05 -21.14 -4.24
CA SER A 614 -7.14 -20.22 -3.87
C SER A 614 -7.64 -20.54 -2.47
N PRO A 615 -7.55 -19.61 -1.51
CA PRO A 615 -7.92 -19.92 -0.11
C PRO A 615 -9.32 -20.47 0.05
N LEU A 616 -10.30 -19.85 -0.60
CA LEU A 616 -11.70 -20.26 -0.54
C LEU A 616 -11.90 -21.72 -1.00
N HIS A 617 -11.11 -22.17 -1.96
CA HIS A 617 -11.29 -23.46 -2.64
C HIS A 617 -10.38 -24.58 -2.10
N ASN A 618 -9.55 -24.28 -1.11
CA ASN A 618 -8.58 -25.25 -0.57
C ASN A 618 -8.69 -25.44 0.95
N ILE A 619 -9.85 -25.15 1.51
CA ILE A 619 -10.14 -25.44 2.92
C ILE A 619 -10.39 -26.94 3.06
N ARG A 620 -9.62 -27.60 3.92
CA ARG A 620 -9.74 -29.04 4.15
C ARG A 620 -9.37 -29.41 5.58
N ILE A 621 -9.97 -30.49 6.06
CA ILE A 621 -9.62 -31.04 7.37
C ILE A 621 -8.15 -31.44 7.35
N PRO A 622 -7.31 -30.93 8.30
CA PRO A 622 -5.89 -31.26 8.33
C PRO A 622 -5.61 -32.75 8.48
N GLU A 623 -4.56 -33.20 7.82
CA GLU A 623 -4.00 -34.53 8.03
C GLU A 623 -3.02 -34.48 9.21
N GLY A 624 -2.90 -35.58 9.92
CA GLY A 624 -1.99 -35.68 11.04
C GLY A 624 -2.70 -35.69 12.39
N ASN A 625 -2.11 -36.42 13.34
CA ASN A 625 -2.68 -36.61 14.67
C ASN A 625 -2.52 -35.33 15.52
N GLY A 626 -3.63 -34.76 15.96
CA GLY A 626 -3.63 -33.55 16.78
C GLY A 626 -3.41 -32.25 16.01
N VAL A 627 -3.34 -32.27 14.67
CA VAL A 627 -3.22 -31.06 13.86
C VAL A 627 -4.60 -30.44 13.63
N GLN A 628 -4.71 -29.16 13.86
CA GLN A 628 -5.91 -28.37 13.58
C GLN A 628 -5.53 -27.05 12.91
N TYR A 629 -6.50 -26.31 12.37
CA TYR A 629 -6.26 -24.95 11.92
C TYR A 629 -5.83 -24.07 13.10
N PRO A 630 -4.93 -23.12 12.89
CA PRO A 630 -4.64 -22.12 13.92
C PRO A 630 -5.90 -21.33 14.26
N ALA A 631 -5.88 -20.58 15.34
CA ALA A 631 -6.88 -19.55 15.56
C ALA A 631 -6.81 -18.55 14.42
N VAL A 632 -7.95 -18.21 13.82
CA VAL A 632 -8.02 -17.30 12.65
C VAL A 632 -8.88 -16.11 12.99
N LEU A 633 -8.35 -14.90 12.73
CA LEU A 633 -9.10 -13.66 12.76
C LEU A 633 -8.99 -12.98 11.41
N LEU A 634 -10.12 -12.78 10.74
CA LEU A 634 -10.22 -11.99 9.52
C LEU A 634 -10.74 -10.60 9.89
N LEU A 635 -10.08 -9.57 9.34
CA LEU A 635 -10.49 -8.18 9.53
C LEU A 635 -10.77 -7.55 8.16
N THR A 636 -11.93 -6.92 8.03
CA THR A 636 -12.31 -6.21 6.82
C THR A 636 -13.21 -5.02 7.15
N GLY A 637 -13.53 -4.21 6.16
CA GLY A 637 -14.37 -3.02 6.30
C GLY A 637 -15.48 -2.98 5.27
N ASP A 638 -16.61 -2.41 5.63
CA ASP A 638 -17.81 -2.36 4.77
C ASP A 638 -17.67 -1.39 3.58
N HIS A 639 -16.65 -0.52 3.60
CA HIS A 639 -16.33 0.41 2.51
C HIS A 639 -15.02 0.05 1.80
N ASP A 640 -14.56 -1.19 1.91
CA ASP A 640 -13.40 -1.64 1.14
C ASP A 640 -13.84 -1.96 -0.28
N ASP A 641 -13.68 -0.98 -1.17
CA ASP A 641 -13.92 -1.13 -2.61
C ASP A 641 -12.64 -1.44 -3.40
N ARG A 642 -11.49 -1.57 -2.72
CA ARG A 642 -10.26 -2.09 -3.31
C ARG A 642 -10.28 -3.60 -3.36
N VAL A 643 -10.35 -4.23 -2.19
CA VAL A 643 -10.56 -5.67 -2.02
C VAL A 643 -11.88 -5.85 -1.30
N VAL A 644 -12.91 -6.15 -2.05
CA VAL A 644 -14.29 -6.15 -1.56
C VAL A 644 -14.49 -7.16 -0.42
N PRO A 645 -15.35 -6.86 0.57
CA PRO A 645 -15.49 -7.69 1.78
C PRO A 645 -15.96 -9.11 1.51
N LEU A 646 -16.60 -9.38 0.36
CA LEU A 646 -17.09 -10.71 0.02
C LEU A 646 -16.01 -11.79 0.12
N HIS A 647 -14.74 -11.43 -0.16
CA HIS A 647 -13.62 -12.36 -0.05
C HIS A 647 -13.51 -12.95 1.35
N SER A 648 -13.47 -12.07 2.35
CA SER A 648 -13.39 -12.49 3.76
C SER A 648 -14.68 -13.16 4.23
N LEU A 649 -15.84 -12.67 3.77
CA LEU A 649 -17.14 -13.24 4.16
C LEU A 649 -17.31 -14.67 3.62
N LYS A 650 -17.00 -14.89 2.35
CA LYS A 650 -17.08 -16.23 1.75
C LYS A 650 -16.08 -17.19 2.38
N TYR A 651 -14.86 -16.72 2.65
CA TYR A 651 -13.82 -17.53 3.26
C TYR A 651 -14.20 -17.97 4.68
N ILE A 652 -14.67 -17.04 5.54
CA ILE A 652 -15.05 -17.40 6.91
C ILE A 652 -16.26 -18.33 6.95
N ALA A 653 -17.24 -18.12 6.08
CA ALA A 653 -18.41 -18.99 5.99
C ALA A 653 -18.00 -20.44 5.66
N THR A 654 -17.11 -20.61 4.68
CA THR A 654 -16.59 -21.91 4.28
C THR A 654 -15.73 -22.52 5.37
N LEU A 655 -14.87 -21.72 5.99
CA LEU A 655 -13.97 -22.16 7.06
C LEU A 655 -14.77 -22.69 8.26
N GLN A 656 -15.79 -21.96 8.69
CA GLN A 656 -16.66 -22.38 9.79
C GLN A 656 -17.47 -23.64 9.43
N HIS A 657 -17.90 -23.76 8.17
CA HIS A 657 -18.66 -24.92 7.71
C HIS A 657 -17.80 -26.19 7.67
N VAL A 658 -16.61 -26.12 7.09
CA VAL A 658 -15.74 -27.30 6.89
C VAL A 658 -14.94 -27.62 8.16
N ILE A 659 -14.33 -26.61 8.77
CA ILE A 659 -13.40 -26.79 9.89
C ILE A 659 -14.11 -26.56 11.25
N GLY A 660 -14.97 -25.54 11.32
CA GLY A 660 -15.63 -25.18 12.56
C GLY A 660 -16.56 -26.26 13.11
N ARG A 661 -17.07 -27.13 12.25
CA ARG A 661 -17.93 -28.28 12.63
C ARG A 661 -17.15 -29.56 12.90
N TRP A 662 -15.89 -29.59 12.53
CA TRP A 662 -15.03 -30.74 12.72
C TRP A 662 -14.66 -30.87 14.20
N PRO A 663 -14.85 -32.05 14.82
CA PRO A 663 -14.58 -32.22 16.27
C PRO A 663 -13.13 -31.98 16.66
N GLY A 664 -12.19 -32.08 15.71
CA GLY A 664 -10.77 -31.82 15.95
C GLY A 664 -10.39 -30.36 16.08
N GLN A 665 -11.32 -29.43 15.79
CA GLN A 665 -11.04 -28.01 15.84
C GLN A 665 -11.52 -27.39 17.14
N SER A 666 -10.60 -26.86 17.92
CA SER A 666 -10.90 -26.11 19.15
C SER A 666 -10.56 -24.63 19.05
N ASN A 667 -9.66 -24.27 18.14
CA ASN A 667 -9.26 -22.86 17.92
C ASN A 667 -10.38 -22.06 17.24
N PRO A 668 -10.59 -20.80 17.64
CA PRO A 668 -11.63 -19.96 17.05
C PRO A 668 -11.35 -19.59 15.58
N LEU A 669 -12.44 -19.46 14.82
CA LEU A 669 -12.43 -19.07 13.40
C LEU A 669 -13.38 -17.89 13.27
N PHE A 670 -12.85 -16.67 13.35
CA PHE A 670 -13.65 -15.46 13.51
C PHE A 670 -13.36 -14.42 12.45
N ILE A 671 -14.34 -13.55 12.25
CA ILE A 671 -14.23 -12.34 11.43
C ILE A 671 -14.79 -11.14 12.20
N TYR A 672 -14.19 -10.00 12.01
CA TYR A 672 -14.76 -8.71 12.39
C TYR A 672 -14.85 -7.80 11.19
N VAL A 673 -16.07 -7.30 10.92
CA VAL A 673 -16.33 -6.34 9.83
C VAL A 673 -16.58 -4.98 10.47
N ASP A 674 -15.68 -4.03 10.21
CA ASP A 674 -15.80 -2.68 10.74
C ASP A 674 -16.67 -1.80 9.83
N THR A 675 -17.42 -0.88 10.44
CA THR A 675 -18.23 0.10 9.70
C THR A 675 -17.40 1.32 9.34
N LYS A 676 -17.74 1.98 8.23
CA LYS A 676 -17.01 3.17 7.75
C LYS A 676 -15.50 2.94 7.69
N SER A 677 -15.10 1.78 7.23
CA SER A 677 -13.71 1.37 7.06
C SER A 677 -13.51 0.80 5.66
N GLY A 678 -12.40 1.18 5.04
CA GLY A 678 -11.99 0.70 3.72
C GLY A 678 -10.74 -0.16 3.76
N HIS A 679 -9.89 -0.01 2.73
CA HIS A 679 -8.69 -0.83 2.57
C HIS A 679 -7.56 -0.45 3.53
N GLY A 680 -7.62 0.73 4.14
CA GLY A 680 -6.64 1.18 5.14
C GLY A 680 -6.28 2.65 5.03
N ALA A 681 -6.23 3.21 3.84
CA ALA A 681 -5.91 4.63 3.65
C ALA A 681 -6.94 5.53 4.32
N GLY A 682 -6.48 6.55 5.05
CA GLY A 682 -7.35 7.52 5.70
C GLY A 682 -8.04 7.04 6.97
N LYS A 683 -7.67 5.87 7.49
CA LYS A 683 -8.24 5.33 8.72
C LYS A 683 -7.96 6.27 9.90
N PRO A 684 -9.00 6.69 10.67
CA PRO A 684 -8.79 7.56 11.81
C PRO A 684 -7.99 6.87 12.92
N THR A 685 -7.21 7.64 13.66
CA THR A 685 -6.34 7.14 14.73
C THR A 685 -7.11 6.28 15.75
N SER A 686 -8.34 6.68 16.13
CA SER A 686 -9.16 5.91 17.05
C SER A 686 -9.45 4.50 16.56
N LYS A 687 -9.70 4.35 15.25
CA LYS A 687 -9.91 3.03 14.63
C LYS A 687 -8.62 2.21 14.56
N VAL A 688 -7.49 2.85 14.27
CA VAL A 688 -6.17 2.19 14.27
C VAL A 688 -5.87 1.59 15.64
N ILE A 689 -6.06 2.38 16.70
CA ILE A 689 -5.82 1.94 18.09
C ILE A 689 -6.76 0.77 18.46
N GLN A 690 -8.03 0.87 18.10
CA GLN A 690 -9.00 -0.19 18.42
C GLN A 690 -8.68 -1.49 17.66
N GLU A 691 -8.34 -1.39 16.38
CA GLU A 691 -8.01 -2.54 15.55
C GLU A 691 -6.79 -3.30 16.06
N VAL A 692 -5.71 -2.59 16.40
CA VAL A 692 -4.51 -3.25 16.94
C VAL A 692 -4.77 -3.81 18.34
N SER A 693 -5.57 -3.15 19.15
CA SER A 693 -5.98 -3.66 20.48
C SER A 693 -6.76 -4.97 20.36
N ASP A 694 -7.70 -5.03 19.42
CA ASP A 694 -8.46 -6.23 19.13
C ASP A 694 -7.58 -7.36 18.59
N THR A 695 -6.66 -7.02 17.67
CA THR A 695 -5.74 -7.97 17.07
C THR A 695 -4.85 -8.64 18.12
N TYR A 696 -4.20 -7.86 18.96
CA TYR A 696 -3.28 -8.40 19.96
C TYR A 696 -4.01 -9.03 21.15
N ALA A 697 -5.24 -8.60 21.45
CA ALA A 697 -6.11 -9.29 22.41
C ALA A 697 -6.43 -10.71 21.92
N PHE A 698 -6.78 -10.85 20.65
CA PHE A 698 -7.03 -12.15 20.03
C PHE A 698 -5.78 -13.04 20.09
N ILE A 699 -4.63 -12.51 19.71
CA ILE A 699 -3.36 -13.24 19.74
C ILE A 699 -3.03 -13.68 21.17
N ALA A 700 -3.12 -12.77 22.14
CA ALA A 700 -2.80 -13.05 23.53
C ALA A 700 -3.69 -14.14 24.10
N ARG A 701 -4.99 -14.08 23.82
CA ARG A 701 -5.95 -15.10 24.30
C ARG A 701 -5.70 -16.45 23.66
N CYS A 702 -5.50 -16.49 22.34
CA CYS A 702 -5.33 -17.73 21.61
C CYS A 702 -4.00 -18.42 21.88
N LEU A 703 -2.95 -17.66 22.14
CA LEU A 703 -1.61 -18.18 22.45
C LEU A 703 -1.32 -18.26 23.95
N ASP A 704 -2.30 -17.92 24.79
CA ASP A 704 -2.18 -17.90 26.26
C ASP A 704 -0.98 -17.04 26.71
N LEU A 705 -0.95 -15.80 26.25
CA LEU A 705 0.09 -14.83 26.59
C LEU A 705 -0.35 -13.95 27.76
N SER A 706 0.60 -13.63 28.63
CA SER A 706 0.39 -12.74 29.75
C SER A 706 1.07 -11.38 29.49
N TRP A 707 0.41 -10.33 29.98
CA TRP A 707 0.97 -8.98 29.92
C TRP A 707 2.14 -8.83 30.90
N VAL A 708 3.22 -8.21 30.41
CA VAL A 708 4.42 -7.86 31.21
C VAL A 708 4.59 -6.35 31.15
N ASP A 709 4.76 -5.70 32.29
CA ASP A 709 4.90 -4.23 32.38
C ASP A 709 6.26 -3.73 31.86
#